data_a410681cd9262a59ebfb3033242f2f02
#
_entry.id   a410681cd9262a59ebfb3033242f2f02
#
_cell.length_a   1.000
_cell.length_b   1.000
_cell.length_c   1.000
_cell.angle_alpha   90.00
_cell.angle_beta   90.00
_cell.angle_gamma   90.00
#
_symmetry.space_group_name_H-M   'P 1'
#
loop_
_entity.id
_entity.type
_entity.pdbx_description
1 polymer ?
#
loop_
_entity_poly.entity_id
_entity_poly.type
_entity_poly.pdbx_seq_one_letter_code
_entity_poly.pdbx_strand_id
1 'polypeptide(L)'
;MEKNDLRIHYMGDIEINGSTKQYEFVIVDPNECLTIIYTSGSSGFPKGAMISENAYRATHLQWCHPSPCDKISFCYEPLAWVSDRDTVIRMFFVGGRTGFSTGDVSRLMEELALVRPNSFSATPAIWNKIYAEFKAALSLAIAHLPREAIAAEEERLLQQFSKLIPMRCKTISVGGAMVSPVVLNFIKRCFSRCNIYESYGITECGNVAFNNIIKNTLQFRLISVPEMGYTIDDELFPRGELLIKTEEMFSGYINNPEETRAALTEDGFFRTGDIVELRIHPDGDFYVNLIDRKKNFFKLSQGQYVSPEFLQSIYIQSPFIEQIYIHGDLLADSIAVIIVPNREYAQAFALEHNLKNFDTTNPDPQFYDAILQDLRLIAEKESLRKHEIPSRLIIDFEPFTSENGLLTSTMKPCRHKLAAYYGDRLKQSNTIEQRLKTIIETTTKQSLLTDEEDNFFIPTGGDSLTAVRLSRKIENDLGISVPISILLQPDMTLQRLATVIKDPAQMSSHSIVEQLLNDSELFLDITIDKCKNTVVSPSVIFITGTTGFIGAFLLAELLLVYPSEYKFICLVRCESLTNPLDRIRQNMLFHKIWQEDFQERIIPLQGDLEKTYFGLDNETYESLANQIDIIFHCGAAVNFVLPYSRLYGSNVCGTQEIIRLATHTPVCIPVHYISTLSVLSSDVNKEVSIDDISPNGLVSGYAQSKWVAEKLMTKANRLGLPVVIYRLGSICASTETGACNRNDLHTFLFAAMMKLNCYPKTIVNARLHELPVNFTAKSIVYLSGIQPDVYGKIFHVLNPNSEVLFEDIIDGICRCGVQLESVSLEEWRIKLKTISNENSSFECVGEFLSENLFKEICQISAEQFCNSISNLDLPPLDNLYLIKWLKFILDNIVRQ
;
A
#
# COMPACT_ATOMS: atom_id res chain seq x y z
N MET A 1 -35.88 -13.83 -47.06
CA MET A 1 -36.07 -12.38 -46.91
C MET A 1 -36.17 -11.78 -48.29
N GLU A 2 -37.35 -11.44 -48.71
CA GLU A 2 -37.59 -10.79 -50.00
C GLU A 2 -36.88 -9.43 -49.98
N LYS A 3 -36.17 -9.13 -51.06
CA LYS A 3 -35.58 -7.83 -51.30
C LYS A 3 -36.68 -6.79 -51.47
N ASN A 4 -36.99 -6.08 -50.36
CA ASN A 4 -37.78 -4.87 -50.47
C ASN A 4 -36.92 -3.83 -51.19
N ASP A 5 -37.38 -3.37 -52.32
CA ASP A 5 -36.79 -2.27 -53.08
C ASP A 5 -36.83 -0.99 -52.23
N LEU A 6 -35.66 -0.69 -51.64
CA LEU A 6 -35.44 0.58 -50.92
C LEU A 6 -35.49 1.70 -51.97
N ARG A 7 -36.59 2.48 -52.01
CA ARG A 7 -36.67 3.68 -52.84
C ARG A 7 -36.02 4.84 -52.08
N ILE A 8 -34.91 5.35 -52.60
CA ILE A 8 -34.24 6.54 -52.08
C ILE A 8 -34.85 7.77 -52.79
N HIS A 9 -35.43 8.67 -52.01
CA HIS A 9 -35.92 9.97 -52.49
C HIS A 9 -35.02 11.08 -51.96
N TYR A 10 -34.59 12.00 -52.83
CA TYR A 10 -33.90 13.19 -52.40
C TYR A 10 -34.90 14.20 -51.83
N MET A 11 -34.52 14.91 -50.78
CA MET A 11 -35.39 15.89 -50.09
C MET A 11 -35.94 16.96 -51.06
N GLY A 12 -35.10 17.46 -51.96
CA GLY A 12 -35.55 18.42 -52.98
C GLY A 12 -36.60 17.87 -53.91
N ASP A 13 -36.58 16.59 -54.27
CA ASP A 13 -37.64 15.95 -55.07
C ASP A 13 -38.95 15.82 -54.30
N ILE A 14 -38.86 15.57 -53.02
CA ILE A 14 -40.02 15.51 -52.11
C ILE A 14 -40.65 16.89 -51.97
N GLU A 15 -39.85 17.94 -51.76
CA GLU A 15 -40.28 19.34 -51.70
C GLU A 15 -40.98 19.78 -52.99
N ILE A 16 -40.37 19.52 -54.18
CA ILE A 16 -40.94 19.84 -55.47
C ILE A 16 -42.28 19.09 -55.69
N ASN A 17 -42.34 17.79 -55.35
CA ASN A 17 -43.53 16.99 -55.50
C ASN A 17 -44.63 17.40 -54.50
N GLY A 18 -44.22 17.82 -53.26
CA GLY A 18 -45.13 18.27 -52.22
C GLY A 18 -45.75 19.64 -52.52
N SER A 19 -44.99 20.56 -53.09
CA SER A 19 -45.44 21.93 -53.38
C SER A 19 -46.65 22.00 -54.34
N THR A 20 -46.84 20.96 -55.11
CA THR A 20 -47.95 20.88 -56.14
C THR A 20 -49.14 20.11 -55.63
N LYS A 21 -49.15 19.57 -54.42
CA LYS A 21 -50.23 18.74 -53.89
C LYS A 21 -50.95 19.46 -52.75
N GLN A 22 -52.30 19.59 -52.83
CA GLN A 22 -53.12 19.94 -51.68
C GLN A 22 -53.41 18.66 -50.89
N TYR A 23 -53.06 18.67 -49.61
CA TYR A 23 -53.37 17.59 -48.67
C TYR A 23 -54.40 18.09 -47.67
N GLU A 24 -55.44 17.25 -47.42
CA GLU A 24 -56.34 17.46 -46.30
C GLU A 24 -55.58 17.07 -44.99
N PHE A 25 -55.80 17.84 -43.93
CA PHE A 25 -55.24 17.50 -42.61
C PHE A 25 -55.94 16.21 -42.12
N VAL A 26 -55.13 15.19 -41.89
CA VAL A 26 -55.61 13.96 -41.29
C VAL A 26 -55.70 14.18 -39.79
N ILE A 27 -56.86 13.99 -39.21
CA ILE A 27 -57.10 13.96 -37.78
C ILE A 27 -56.62 12.59 -37.30
N VAL A 28 -55.45 12.53 -36.61
CA VAL A 28 -54.92 11.31 -36.05
C VAL A 28 -55.50 11.10 -34.66
N ASP A 29 -55.83 9.84 -34.30
CA ASP A 29 -56.15 9.50 -32.90
C ASP A 29 -55.00 9.86 -32.00
N PRO A 30 -55.17 10.68 -30.97
CA PRO A 30 -54.11 11.06 -30.06
C PRO A 30 -53.38 9.89 -29.38
N ASN A 31 -53.99 8.71 -29.34
CA ASN A 31 -53.38 7.50 -28.77
C ASN A 31 -52.61 6.64 -29.80
N GLU A 32 -52.73 6.97 -31.10
CA GLU A 32 -51.94 6.28 -32.12
C GLU A 32 -50.45 6.61 -32.01
N CYS A 33 -49.61 5.65 -32.42
CA CYS A 33 -48.16 5.81 -32.42
C CYS A 33 -47.72 6.85 -33.45
N LEU A 34 -47.26 8.00 -32.99
CA LEU A 34 -46.73 9.07 -33.83
C LEU A 34 -45.32 8.78 -34.31
N THR A 35 -44.49 8.22 -33.43
CA THR A 35 -43.06 7.96 -33.70
C THR A 35 -42.53 6.80 -32.91
N ILE A 36 -41.54 6.13 -33.49
CA ILE A 36 -40.82 5.03 -32.83
C ILE A 36 -39.38 5.48 -32.61
N ILE A 37 -38.90 5.40 -31.34
CA ILE A 37 -37.53 5.75 -30.96
C ILE A 37 -36.89 4.50 -30.42
N TYR A 38 -35.75 4.12 -31.05
CA TYR A 38 -35.02 2.94 -30.65
C TYR A 38 -34.09 3.24 -29.48
N THR A 39 -34.22 2.45 -28.42
CA THR A 39 -33.36 2.51 -27.24
C THR A 39 -32.45 1.30 -27.17
N SER A 40 -31.28 1.44 -26.55
CA SER A 40 -30.35 0.32 -26.35
C SER A 40 -30.96 -0.66 -25.35
N GLY A 41 -31.52 -1.78 -25.84
CA GLY A 41 -32.11 -2.82 -25.02
C GLY A 41 -31.12 -3.52 -24.07
N SER A 42 -31.63 -4.02 -22.94
CA SER A 42 -30.88 -4.85 -22.02
C SER A 42 -30.45 -6.20 -22.62
N SER A 43 -31.18 -6.67 -23.62
CA SER A 43 -30.92 -7.91 -24.37
C SER A 43 -29.86 -7.77 -25.48
N GLY A 44 -29.24 -6.59 -25.65
CA GLY A 44 -28.27 -6.33 -26.71
C GLY A 44 -28.86 -5.88 -28.02
N PHE A 45 -30.17 -6.11 -28.27
CA PHE A 45 -30.90 -5.61 -29.45
C PHE A 45 -31.64 -4.32 -29.10
N PRO A 46 -31.63 -3.29 -29.99
CA PRO A 46 -32.39 -2.08 -29.80
C PRO A 46 -33.89 -2.38 -29.70
N LYS A 47 -34.60 -1.70 -28.79
CA LYS A 47 -36.06 -1.77 -28.63
C LYS A 47 -36.70 -0.49 -29.15
N GLY A 48 -37.73 -0.62 -29.97
CA GLY A 48 -38.43 0.54 -30.48
C GLY A 48 -39.57 0.98 -29.55
N ALA A 49 -39.36 2.05 -28.78
CA ALA A 49 -40.38 2.66 -27.94
C ALA A 49 -41.39 3.43 -28.82
N MET A 50 -42.66 3.08 -28.72
CA MET A 50 -43.74 3.72 -29.46
C MET A 50 -44.25 4.92 -28.65
N ILE A 51 -44.13 6.12 -29.20
CA ILE A 51 -44.58 7.35 -28.59
C ILE A 51 -45.84 7.81 -29.31
N SER A 52 -46.95 7.96 -28.56
CA SER A 52 -48.21 8.44 -29.09
C SER A 52 -48.16 9.96 -29.32
N GLU A 53 -49.13 10.46 -30.12
CA GLU A 53 -49.28 11.91 -30.32
C GLU A 53 -49.53 12.62 -28.98
N ASN A 54 -50.39 12.05 -28.12
CA ASN A 54 -50.65 12.56 -26.78
C ASN A 54 -49.40 12.70 -25.91
N ALA A 55 -48.58 11.64 -25.82
CA ALA A 55 -47.34 11.66 -25.06
C ALA A 55 -46.37 12.68 -25.63
N TYR A 56 -46.27 12.75 -26.95
CA TYR A 56 -45.39 13.71 -27.63
C TYR A 56 -45.85 15.16 -27.39
N ARG A 57 -47.12 15.41 -27.41
CA ARG A 57 -47.74 16.72 -27.14
C ARG A 57 -47.54 17.12 -25.66
N ALA A 58 -47.73 16.21 -24.73
CA ALA A 58 -47.48 16.44 -23.31
C ALA A 58 -46.03 16.84 -23.03
N THR A 59 -45.05 16.22 -23.74
CA THR A 59 -43.63 16.55 -23.62
C THR A 59 -43.30 17.94 -24.16
N HIS A 60 -43.92 18.39 -25.28
CA HIS A 60 -43.44 19.56 -26.00
C HIS A 60 -44.28 20.82 -25.80
N LEU A 61 -45.59 20.73 -25.66
CA LEU A 61 -46.45 21.92 -25.62
C LEU A 61 -46.20 22.83 -24.43
N GLN A 62 -45.86 22.29 -23.30
CA GLN A 62 -45.52 23.08 -22.09
C GLN A 62 -44.32 24.03 -22.28
N TRP A 63 -43.44 23.75 -23.28
CA TRP A 63 -42.26 24.55 -23.58
C TRP A 63 -42.43 25.49 -24.77
N CYS A 64 -43.56 25.41 -25.48
CA CYS A 64 -43.82 26.18 -26.68
C CYS A 64 -44.53 27.50 -26.36
N HIS A 65 -43.77 28.43 -25.77
CA HIS A 65 -44.22 29.83 -25.75
C HIS A 65 -43.77 30.53 -27.02
N PRO A 66 -44.70 31.20 -27.77
CA PRO A 66 -44.31 32.02 -28.90
C PRO A 66 -43.37 33.11 -28.44
N SER A 67 -42.16 33.08 -28.95
CA SER A 67 -41.10 34.07 -28.64
C SER A 67 -40.58 34.64 -29.95
N PRO A 68 -40.19 35.90 -30.02
CA PRO A 68 -39.65 36.47 -31.28
C PRO A 68 -38.46 35.66 -31.80
N CYS A 69 -38.43 35.46 -33.09
CA CYS A 69 -37.68 34.49 -33.91
C CYS A 69 -36.16 34.60 -33.94
N ASP A 70 -35.47 34.75 -32.82
CA ASP A 70 -34.01 34.76 -32.82
C ASP A 70 -33.36 33.57 -32.07
N LYS A 71 -34.13 32.47 -31.92
CA LYS A 71 -33.64 31.25 -31.32
C LYS A 71 -32.91 30.39 -32.33
N ILE A 72 -31.68 30.01 -31.97
CA ILE A 72 -30.82 29.11 -32.73
C ILE A 72 -30.45 27.94 -31.83
N SER A 73 -30.67 26.71 -32.27
CA SER A 73 -30.19 25.49 -31.64
C SER A 73 -29.08 24.86 -32.45
N PHE A 74 -28.35 23.94 -31.85
CA PHE A 74 -27.32 23.15 -32.49
C PHE A 74 -27.53 21.69 -32.14
N CYS A 75 -27.64 20.84 -33.15
CA CYS A 75 -27.85 19.40 -33.07
C CYS A 75 -26.59 18.67 -33.55
N TYR A 76 -25.97 17.87 -32.72
CA TYR A 76 -24.80 17.06 -33.06
C TYR A 76 -25.09 15.56 -32.91
N GLU A 77 -26.13 15.19 -32.15
CA GLU A 77 -26.55 13.80 -32.03
C GLU A 77 -27.41 13.38 -33.22
N PRO A 78 -27.41 12.11 -33.62
CA PRO A 78 -28.31 11.60 -34.64
C PRO A 78 -29.78 11.83 -34.26
N LEU A 79 -30.62 12.24 -35.22
CA LEU A 79 -32.07 12.43 -35.01
C LEU A 79 -32.83 11.13 -34.66
N ALA A 80 -32.16 10.00 -34.66
CA ALA A 80 -32.66 8.76 -34.08
C ALA A 80 -32.78 8.83 -32.56
N TRP A 81 -32.15 9.79 -31.92
CA TRP A 81 -32.19 10.04 -30.46
C TRP A 81 -33.23 11.09 -30.13
N VAL A 82 -33.88 10.92 -28.98
CA VAL A 82 -34.96 11.78 -28.57
C VAL A 82 -34.52 13.22 -28.32
N SER A 83 -33.33 13.47 -27.76
CA SER A 83 -32.86 14.80 -27.36
C SER A 83 -32.76 15.79 -28.50
N ASP A 84 -32.05 15.45 -29.56
CA ASP A 84 -31.90 16.35 -30.71
C ASP A 84 -33.10 16.38 -31.63
N ARG A 85 -33.84 15.27 -31.75
CA ARG A 85 -35.13 15.26 -32.44
C ARG A 85 -36.12 16.25 -31.80
N ASP A 86 -36.22 16.21 -30.47
CA ASP A 86 -37.06 17.11 -29.68
C ASP A 86 -36.65 18.58 -29.83
N THR A 87 -35.30 18.80 -29.89
CA THR A 87 -34.75 20.14 -30.11
C THR A 87 -35.15 20.71 -31.47
N VAL A 88 -35.07 19.91 -32.53
CA VAL A 88 -35.48 20.32 -33.90
C VAL A 88 -36.96 20.65 -33.94
N ILE A 89 -37.81 19.78 -33.40
CA ILE A 89 -39.25 19.98 -33.39
C ILE A 89 -39.64 21.20 -32.57
N ARG A 90 -39.03 21.42 -31.41
CA ARG A 90 -39.22 22.68 -30.65
C ARG A 90 -38.87 23.92 -31.46
N MET A 91 -37.77 23.87 -32.24
CA MET A 91 -37.39 25.00 -33.08
C MET A 91 -38.45 25.28 -34.15
N PHE A 92 -39.09 24.25 -34.72
CA PHE A 92 -40.24 24.47 -35.65
C PHE A 92 -41.42 25.18 -34.94
N PHE A 93 -41.81 24.76 -33.74
CA PHE A 93 -42.93 25.38 -33.02
C PHE A 93 -42.67 26.84 -32.63
N VAL A 94 -41.41 27.21 -32.32
CA VAL A 94 -41.07 28.59 -31.92
C VAL A 94 -40.57 29.46 -33.09
N GLY A 95 -40.57 28.93 -34.31
CA GLY A 95 -40.08 29.65 -35.48
C GLY A 95 -38.53 29.92 -35.44
N GLY A 96 -37.77 29.05 -34.75
CA GLY A 96 -36.35 29.16 -34.61
C GLY A 96 -35.57 28.54 -35.79
N ARG A 97 -34.26 28.45 -35.64
CA ARG A 97 -33.33 27.85 -36.61
C ARG A 97 -32.48 26.77 -35.92
N THR A 98 -32.14 25.72 -36.65
CA THR A 98 -31.27 24.65 -36.14
C THR A 98 -30.06 24.50 -37.05
N GLY A 99 -28.88 24.57 -36.51
CA GLY A 99 -27.64 24.11 -37.15
C GLY A 99 -27.44 22.62 -36.87
N PHE A 100 -26.99 21.90 -37.90
CA PHE A 100 -26.63 20.47 -37.75
C PHE A 100 -25.14 20.30 -37.87
N SER A 101 -24.61 19.43 -37.00
CA SER A 101 -23.19 19.00 -37.08
C SER A 101 -22.96 18.12 -38.31
N THR A 102 -21.75 18.13 -38.82
CA THR A 102 -21.31 17.20 -39.88
C THR A 102 -21.21 15.75 -39.40
N GLY A 103 -21.29 15.51 -38.08
CA GLY A 103 -21.19 14.20 -37.46
C GLY A 103 -19.74 13.88 -37.02
N ASP A 104 -18.78 14.73 -37.32
CA ASP A 104 -17.41 14.61 -36.82
C ASP A 104 -17.25 15.26 -35.44
N VAL A 105 -17.21 14.44 -34.42
CA VAL A 105 -17.11 14.89 -33.01
C VAL A 105 -15.82 15.68 -32.74
N SER A 106 -14.75 15.47 -33.53
CA SER A 106 -13.50 16.21 -33.37
C SER A 106 -13.68 17.70 -33.72
N ARG A 107 -14.66 18.02 -34.60
CA ARG A 107 -14.97 19.37 -35.04
C ARG A 107 -16.12 20.03 -34.28
N LEU A 108 -16.64 19.35 -33.26
CA LEU A 108 -17.85 19.79 -32.54
C LEU A 108 -17.73 21.23 -32.03
N MET A 109 -16.62 21.60 -31.40
CA MET A 109 -16.42 22.95 -30.84
C MET A 109 -16.25 24.02 -31.92
N GLU A 110 -15.62 23.66 -33.01
CA GLU A 110 -15.49 24.54 -34.21
C GLU A 110 -16.88 24.81 -34.80
N GLU A 111 -17.68 23.80 -35.02
CA GLU A 111 -19.02 23.89 -35.53
C GLU A 111 -19.99 24.67 -34.63
N LEU A 112 -19.87 24.42 -33.30
CA LEU A 112 -20.58 25.18 -32.29
C LEU A 112 -20.27 26.66 -32.34
N ALA A 113 -18.99 27.01 -32.56
CA ALA A 113 -18.56 28.40 -32.70
C ALA A 113 -19.08 29.06 -33.97
N LEU A 114 -19.32 28.30 -35.05
CA LEU A 114 -19.92 28.78 -36.31
C LEU A 114 -21.42 29.00 -36.15
N VAL A 115 -22.15 28.04 -35.57
CA VAL A 115 -23.64 28.10 -35.42
C VAL A 115 -24.05 29.14 -34.38
N ARG A 116 -23.30 29.34 -33.33
CA ARG A 116 -23.58 30.28 -32.23
C ARG A 116 -24.96 30.14 -31.64
N PRO A 117 -25.35 28.97 -31.10
CA PRO A 117 -26.68 28.72 -30.60
C PRO A 117 -26.98 29.50 -29.31
N ASN A 118 -28.27 29.64 -29.00
CA ASN A 118 -28.75 30.25 -27.74
C ASN A 118 -28.63 29.26 -26.56
N SER A 119 -28.74 27.96 -26.84
CA SER A 119 -28.59 26.87 -25.88
C SER A 119 -27.75 25.73 -26.45
N PHE A 120 -27.01 25.08 -25.61
CA PHE A 120 -26.19 23.91 -25.94
C PHE A 120 -26.48 22.79 -24.96
N SER A 121 -26.92 21.65 -25.49
CA SER A 121 -27.13 20.44 -24.71
C SER A 121 -26.08 19.42 -25.08
N ALA A 122 -25.39 18.85 -24.09
CA ALA A 122 -24.38 17.83 -24.34
C ALA A 122 -24.37 16.74 -23.27
N THR A 123 -23.97 15.55 -23.71
CA THR A 123 -23.80 14.39 -22.81
C THR A 123 -22.61 14.60 -21.88
N PRO A 124 -22.58 13.97 -20.70
CA PRO A 124 -21.44 14.01 -19.79
C PRO A 124 -20.10 13.62 -20.45
N ALA A 125 -20.11 12.75 -21.48
CA ALA A 125 -18.91 12.36 -22.20
C ALA A 125 -18.18 13.56 -22.84
N ILE A 126 -18.90 14.50 -23.43
CA ILE A 126 -18.32 15.73 -23.99
C ILE A 126 -17.74 16.62 -22.89
N TRP A 127 -18.47 16.77 -21.78
CA TRP A 127 -18.02 17.58 -20.65
C TRP A 127 -16.83 16.97 -19.92
N ASN A 128 -16.78 15.64 -19.81
CA ASN A 128 -15.64 14.91 -19.25
C ASN A 128 -14.38 15.14 -20.09
N LYS A 129 -14.50 15.13 -21.44
CA LYS A 129 -13.37 15.42 -22.34
C LYS A 129 -12.84 16.83 -22.12
N ILE A 130 -13.72 17.84 -22.11
CA ILE A 130 -13.32 19.25 -21.87
C ILE A 130 -12.68 19.39 -20.49
N TYR A 131 -13.21 18.70 -19.46
CA TYR A 131 -12.65 18.72 -18.12
C TYR A 131 -11.27 18.05 -18.06
N ALA A 132 -11.08 16.92 -18.75
CA ALA A 132 -9.78 16.23 -18.79
C ALA A 132 -8.72 17.12 -19.45
N GLU A 133 -9.05 17.80 -20.56
CA GLU A 133 -8.17 18.79 -21.20
C GLU A 133 -7.84 19.96 -20.26
N PHE A 134 -8.85 20.50 -19.54
CA PHE A 134 -8.63 21.54 -18.53
C PHE A 134 -7.71 21.08 -17.41
N LYS A 135 -7.94 19.88 -16.87
CA LYS A 135 -7.14 19.30 -15.79
C LYS A 135 -5.68 19.08 -16.22
N ALA A 136 -5.48 18.54 -17.40
CA ALA A 136 -4.15 18.37 -17.96
C ALA A 136 -3.42 19.73 -18.10
N ALA A 137 -4.07 20.72 -18.71
CA ALA A 137 -3.53 22.07 -18.85
C ALA A 137 -3.22 22.72 -17.49
N LEU A 138 -4.12 22.56 -16.49
CA LEU A 138 -3.91 23.09 -15.15
C LEU A 138 -2.72 22.43 -14.47
N SER A 139 -2.64 21.10 -14.49
CA SER A 139 -1.55 20.37 -13.85
C SER A 139 -0.19 20.74 -14.41
N LEU A 140 -0.10 20.89 -15.74
CA LEU A 140 1.12 21.35 -16.40
C LEU A 140 1.47 22.80 -16.03
N ALA A 141 0.48 23.68 -15.97
CA ALA A 141 0.71 25.10 -15.67
C ALA A 141 1.18 25.35 -14.24
N ILE A 142 0.69 24.54 -13.26
CA ILE A 142 1.00 24.73 -11.85
C ILE A 142 2.22 23.94 -11.35
N ALA A 143 2.80 23.03 -12.16
CA ALA A 143 3.91 22.15 -11.76
C ALA A 143 5.09 22.89 -11.10
N HIS A 144 5.35 24.14 -11.49
CA HIS A 144 6.45 24.94 -10.98
C HIS A 144 6.01 26.25 -10.29
N LEU A 145 4.70 26.41 -10.03
CA LEU A 145 4.17 27.62 -9.42
C LEU A 145 4.12 27.52 -7.88
N PRO A 146 4.39 28.64 -7.16
CA PRO A 146 4.17 28.69 -5.73
C PRO A 146 2.65 28.59 -5.43
N ARG A 147 2.30 28.00 -4.27
CA ARG A 147 0.91 27.76 -3.87
C ARG A 147 -0.01 28.98 -3.99
N GLU A 148 0.51 30.16 -3.75
CA GLU A 148 -0.24 31.42 -3.80
C GLU A 148 -0.67 31.79 -5.22
N ALA A 149 0.06 31.34 -6.25
CA ALA A 149 -0.21 31.63 -7.66
C ALA A 149 -1.16 30.62 -8.30
N ILE A 150 -1.38 29.44 -7.70
CA ILE A 150 -2.19 28.36 -8.28
C ILE A 150 -3.62 28.80 -8.56
N ALA A 151 -4.27 29.47 -7.60
CA ALA A 151 -5.65 29.94 -7.77
C ALA A 151 -5.81 30.97 -8.91
N ALA A 152 -4.83 31.84 -9.08
CA ALA A 152 -4.84 32.82 -10.17
C ALA A 152 -4.66 32.15 -11.55
N GLU A 153 -3.82 31.13 -11.63
CA GLU A 153 -3.61 30.38 -12.87
C GLU A 153 -4.81 29.51 -13.22
N GLU A 154 -5.45 28.89 -12.23
CA GLU A 154 -6.71 28.17 -12.43
C GLU A 154 -7.79 29.09 -13.00
N GLU A 155 -7.96 30.29 -12.44
CA GLU A 155 -8.95 31.24 -12.92
C GLU A 155 -8.63 31.72 -14.35
N ARG A 156 -7.34 31.93 -14.68
CA ARG A 156 -6.89 32.27 -16.02
C ARG A 156 -7.28 31.19 -17.03
N LEU A 157 -7.07 29.93 -16.69
CA LEU A 157 -7.43 28.78 -17.53
C LEU A 157 -8.95 28.65 -17.66
N LEU A 158 -9.72 28.81 -16.58
CA LEU A 158 -11.19 28.83 -16.66
C LEU A 158 -11.69 29.89 -17.62
N GLN A 159 -11.11 31.10 -17.62
CA GLN A 159 -11.44 32.15 -18.57
C GLN A 159 -11.07 31.78 -20.01
N GLN A 160 -9.96 31.07 -20.21
CA GLN A 160 -9.56 30.59 -21.54
C GLN A 160 -10.56 29.54 -22.05
N PHE A 161 -10.89 28.53 -21.25
CA PHE A 161 -11.83 27.48 -21.59
C PHE A 161 -13.28 28.00 -21.76
N SER A 162 -13.65 29.06 -21.05
CA SER A 162 -14.96 29.68 -21.18
C SER A 162 -15.30 30.15 -22.60
N LYS A 163 -14.25 30.38 -23.43
CA LYS A 163 -14.39 30.82 -24.84
C LYS A 163 -14.83 29.70 -25.79
N LEU A 164 -14.74 28.41 -25.34
CA LEU A 164 -15.21 27.27 -26.11
C LEU A 164 -16.72 27.36 -26.41
N ILE A 165 -17.49 27.96 -25.52
CA ILE A 165 -18.92 28.15 -25.71
C ILE A 165 -19.16 29.58 -26.22
N PRO A 166 -19.90 29.76 -27.33
CA PRO A 166 -20.19 31.07 -27.89
C PRO A 166 -20.90 32.02 -26.93
N MET A 167 -20.61 33.32 -26.99
CA MET A 167 -21.20 34.34 -26.09
C MET A 167 -22.72 34.45 -26.18
N ARG A 168 -23.33 34.03 -27.32
CA ARG A 168 -24.77 34.01 -27.51
C ARG A 168 -25.44 32.91 -26.67
N CYS A 169 -24.73 31.82 -26.35
CA CYS A 169 -25.24 30.73 -25.54
C CYS A 169 -25.49 31.20 -24.10
N LYS A 170 -26.75 31.09 -23.68
CA LYS A 170 -27.20 31.49 -22.33
C LYS A 170 -27.60 30.30 -21.47
N THR A 171 -27.77 29.14 -22.09
CA THR A 171 -28.23 27.93 -21.43
C THR A 171 -27.38 26.75 -21.84
N ILE A 172 -26.92 26.01 -20.84
CA ILE A 172 -26.25 24.73 -21.03
C ILE A 172 -27.05 23.66 -20.32
N SER A 173 -27.35 22.57 -21.03
CA SER A 173 -28.02 21.39 -20.45
C SER A 173 -27.04 20.22 -20.46
N VAL A 174 -26.95 19.51 -19.34
CA VAL A 174 -26.13 18.29 -19.17
C VAL A 174 -27.09 17.15 -18.86
N GLY A 175 -27.09 16.10 -19.67
CA GLY A 175 -28.02 15.00 -19.44
C GLY A 175 -27.73 13.76 -20.28
N GLY A 176 -28.58 12.76 -20.14
CA GLY A 176 -28.47 11.50 -20.86
C GLY A 176 -27.56 10.43 -20.17
N ALA A 177 -26.76 10.82 -19.20
CA ALA A 177 -25.98 9.95 -18.30
C ALA A 177 -25.65 10.73 -17.03
N MET A 178 -25.08 10.03 -16.03
CA MET A 178 -24.62 10.66 -14.79
C MET A 178 -23.44 11.57 -15.06
N VAL A 179 -23.44 12.77 -14.47
CA VAL A 179 -22.30 13.70 -14.48
C VAL A 179 -21.65 13.73 -13.09
N SER A 180 -20.32 13.71 -13.07
CA SER A 180 -19.57 13.86 -11.83
C SER A 180 -19.82 15.24 -11.20
N PRO A 181 -20.03 15.33 -9.88
CA PRO A 181 -20.14 16.60 -9.17
C PRO A 181 -18.97 17.56 -9.44
N VAL A 182 -17.77 17.02 -9.63
CA VAL A 182 -16.58 17.80 -9.92
C VAL A 182 -16.63 18.40 -11.33
N VAL A 183 -17.05 17.61 -12.32
CA VAL A 183 -17.24 18.08 -13.70
C VAL A 183 -18.35 19.11 -13.76
N LEU A 184 -19.46 18.87 -13.06
CA LEU A 184 -20.56 19.84 -12.98
C LEU A 184 -20.11 21.17 -12.35
N ASN A 185 -19.32 21.12 -11.27
CA ASN A 185 -18.76 22.32 -10.64
C ASN A 185 -17.81 23.07 -11.60
N PHE A 186 -16.99 22.34 -12.35
CA PHE A 186 -16.16 22.91 -13.40
C PHE A 186 -17.01 23.64 -14.45
N ILE A 187 -18.08 23.02 -14.96
CA ILE A 187 -18.99 23.63 -15.93
C ILE A 187 -19.58 24.92 -15.35
N LYS A 188 -20.09 24.88 -14.11
CA LYS A 188 -20.67 26.04 -13.42
C LYS A 188 -19.68 27.19 -13.23
N ARG A 189 -18.42 26.90 -12.89
CA ARG A 189 -17.36 27.91 -12.76
C ARG A 189 -16.91 28.43 -14.11
N CYS A 190 -16.61 27.55 -15.06
CA CYS A 190 -16.09 27.89 -16.37
C CYS A 190 -17.08 28.70 -17.20
N PHE A 191 -18.35 28.29 -17.18
CA PHE A 191 -19.42 28.93 -17.98
C PHE A 191 -20.41 29.69 -17.09
N SER A 192 -19.92 30.39 -16.07
CA SER A 192 -20.75 31.12 -15.08
C SER A 192 -21.75 32.12 -15.66
N ARG A 193 -21.56 32.55 -16.92
CA ARG A 193 -22.50 33.42 -17.65
C ARG A 193 -23.73 32.69 -18.20
N CYS A 194 -23.72 31.34 -18.17
CA CYS A 194 -24.80 30.50 -18.67
C CYS A 194 -25.63 29.94 -17.50
N ASN A 195 -26.90 29.75 -17.72
CA ASN A 195 -27.74 28.94 -16.82
C ASN A 195 -27.44 27.46 -17.09
N ILE A 196 -26.93 26.75 -16.08
CA ILE A 196 -26.58 25.34 -16.19
C ILE A 196 -27.71 24.49 -15.61
N TYR A 197 -28.20 23.55 -16.40
CA TYR A 197 -29.24 22.60 -15.99
C TYR A 197 -28.77 21.18 -16.15
N GLU A 198 -28.96 20.40 -15.11
CA GLU A 198 -28.89 18.93 -15.18
C GLU A 198 -30.27 18.42 -15.58
N SER A 199 -30.33 17.51 -16.55
CA SER A 199 -31.58 16.89 -16.96
C SER A 199 -31.51 15.37 -16.87
N TYR A 200 -32.45 14.78 -16.15
CA TYR A 200 -32.66 13.34 -16.09
C TYR A 200 -33.94 12.98 -16.82
N GLY A 201 -33.80 12.09 -17.78
CA GLY A 201 -34.97 11.64 -18.59
C GLY A 201 -34.70 10.28 -19.22
N ILE A 202 -35.76 9.61 -19.60
CA ILE A 202 -35.77 8.27 -20.19
C ILE A 202 -36.70 8.32 -21.40
N THR A 203 -36.31 7.72 -22.52
CA THR A 203 -37.14 7.75 -23.77
C THR A 203 -38.56 7.29 -23.55
N GLU A 204 -38.74 6.30 -22.69
CA GLU A 204 -40.03 5.68 -22.41
C GLU A 204 -40.95 6.53 -21.52
N CYS A 205 -40.48 7.57 -20.85
CA CYS A 205 -41.29 8.40 -19.95
C CYS A 205 -40.95 9.90 -19.98
N GLY A 206 -40.17 10.33 -20.96
CA GLY A 206 -39.82 11.75 -21.13
C GLY A 206 -38.84 12.27 -20.06
N ASN A 207 -38.94 13.57 -19.76
CA ASN A 207 -38.13 14.23 -18.76
C ASN A 207 -38.65 13.97 -17.34
N VAL A 208 -37.80 13.44 -16.48
CA VAL A 208 -38.13 13.07 -15.10
C VAL A 208 -37.76 14.16 -14.10
N ALA A 209 -36.54 14.70 -14.19
CA ALA A 209 -36.06 15.71 -13.26
C ALA A 209 -35.17 16.76 -13.95
N PHE A 210 -35.17 17.97 -13.39
CA PHE A 210 -34.28 19.08 -13.72
C PHE A 210 -33.55 19.55 -12.48
N ASN A 211 -32.22 19.67 -12.55
CA ASN A 211 -31.39 19.97 -11.40
C ASN A 211 -31.68 19.04 -10.21
N ASN A 212 -31.90 17.77 -10.52
CA ASN A 212 -32.29 16.71 -9.57
C ASN A 212 -33.69 16.89 -8.92
N ILE A 213 -34.42 17.92 -9.26
CA ILE A 213 -35.81 18.10 -8.76
C ILE A 213 -36.77 17.33 -9.67
N ILE A 214 -37.54 16.39 -9.10
CA ILE A 214 -38.56 15.63 -9.83
C ILE A 214 -39.67 16.57 -10.25
N LYS A 215 -40.16 16.41 -11.51
CA LYS A 215 -41.28 17.20 -12.04
C LYS A 215 -42.55 16.94 -11.23
N ASN A 216 -43.24 18.00 -10.85
CA ASN A 216 -44.51 17.92 -10.10
C ASN A 216 -45.68 17.25 -10.88
N THR A 217 -45.50 17.07 -12.19
CA THR A 217 -46.50 16.44 -13.07
C THR A 217 -46.41 14.93 -13.12
N LEU A 218 -45.39 14.34 -12.50
CA LEU A 218 -45.21 12.88 -12.47
C LEU A 218 -45.71 12.29 -11.14
N GLN A 219 -46.16 11.04 -11.21
CA GLN A 219 -46.26 10.16 -10.05
C GLN A 219 -45.00 9.28 -10.01
N PHE A 220 -44.40 9.09 -8.82
CA PHE A 220 -43.25 8.25 -8.66
C PHE A 220 -43.33 7.45 -7.35
N ARG A 221 -42.57 6.36 -7.28
CA ARG A 221 -42.32 5.58 -6.06
C ARG A 221 -41.00 4.88 -6.15
N LEU A 222 -40.41 4.52 -4.98
CA LEU A 222 -39.24 3.68 -4.88
C LEU A 222 -39.62 2.25 -4.52
N ILE A 223 -38.91 1.28 -5.04
CA ILE A 223 -38.98 -0.12 -4.63
C ILE A 223 -37.61 -0.52 -4.10
N SER A 224 -37.56 -1.11 -2.88
CA SER A 224 -36.36 -1.65 -2.29
C SER A 224 -35.72 -2.71 -3.20
N VAL A 225 -34.38 -2.72 -3.23
CA VAL A 225 -33.53 -3.72 -3.90
C VAL A 225 -32.53 -4.26 -2.90
N PRO A 226 -33.01 -5.06 -1.90
CA PRO A 226 -32.19 -5.48 -0.74
C PRO A 226 -30.97 -6.31 -1.15
N GLU A 227 -31.07 -7.05 -2.25
CA GLU A 227 -29.96 -7.86 -2.79
C GLU A 227 -28.76 -6.99 -3.19
N MET A 228 -28.96 -5.71 -3.47
CA MET A 228 -27.93 -4.73 -3.80
C MET A 228 -27.58 -3.81 -2.61
N GLY A 229 -28.25 -3.97 -1.47
CA GLY A 229 -28.06 -3.15 -0.28
C GLY A 229 -28.74 -1.78 -0.35
N TYR A 230 -29.80 -1.62 -1.17
CA TYR A 230 -30.57 -0.38 -1.28
C TYR A 230 -32.02 -0.61 -0.84
N THR A 231 -32.45 0.12 0.20
CA THR A 231 -33.81 -0.02 0.75
C THR A 231 -34.46 1.34 0.98
N ILE A 232 -35.77 1.34 0.94
CA ILE A 232 -36.58 2.54 1.25
C ILE A 232 -36.50 2.91 2.74
N ASP A 233 -36.02 1.99 3.59
CA ASP A 233 -35.88 2.15 5.02
C ASP A 233 -34.44 2.56 5.42
N ASP A 234 -33.60 2.93 4.46
CA ASP A 234 -32.21 3.37 4.73
C ASP A 234 -32.23 4.63 5.61
N GLU A 235 -31.44 4.61 6.69
CA GLU A 235 -31.50 5.61 7.78
C GLU A 235 -31.25 7.06 7.35
N LEU A 236 -30.40 7.30 6.35
CA LEU A 236 -30.10 8.66 5.91
C LEU A 236 -31.10 9.16 4.87
N PHE A 237 -31.28 8.40 3.79
CA PHE A 237 -32.24 8.71 2.72
C PHE A 237 -32.74 7.43 2.08
N PRO A 238 -34.05 7.35 1.74
CA PRO A 238 -34.60 6.22 1.01
C PRO A 238 -33.87 5.97 -0.30
N ARG A 239 -33.49 4.71 -0.56
CA ARG A 239 -32.87 4.30 -1.81
C ARG A 239 -33.55 3.09 -2.41
N GLY A 240 -33.59 3.02 -3.73
CA GLY A 240 -34.23 1.91 -4.43
C GLY A 240 -34.39 2.15 -5.92
N GLU A 241 -35.05 1.22 -6.59
CA GLU A 241 -35.44 1.36 -8.01
C GLU A 241 -36.57 2.39 -8.15
N LEU A 242 -36.33 3.40 -9.02
CA LEU A 242 -37.35 4.42 -9.30
C LEU A 242 -38.40 3.90 -10.28
N LEU A 243 -39.67 4.08 -9.92
CA LEU A 243 -40.79 3.82 -10.79
C LEU A 243 -41.52 5.13 -11.08
N ILE A 244 -41.98 5.32 -12.34
CA ILE A 244 -42.57 6.57 -12.83
C ILE A 244 -43.88 6.28 -13.56
N LYS A 245 -44.82 7.17 -13.36
CA LYS A 245 -46.08 7.22 -14.14
C LYS A 245 -46.35 8.66 -14.55
N THR A 246 -46.53 8.90 -15.86
CA THR A 246 -46.71 10.22 -16.44
C THR A 246 -47.54 10.13 -17.73
N GLU A 247 -48.10 11.25 -18.16
CA GLU A 247 -48.76 11.38 -19.45
C GLU A 247 -47.78 11.35 -20.65
N GLU A 248 -46.49 11.54 -20.39
CA GLU A 248 -45.42 11.49 -21.38
C GLU A 248 -44.94 10.04 -21.67
N MET A 249 -45.57 9.01 -21.07
CA MET A 249 -45.16 7.62 -21.22
C MET A 249 -45.39 7.08 -22.63
N PHE A 250 -44.48 6.20 -23.04
CA PHE A 250 -44.63 5.42 -24.27
C PHE A 250 -45.82 4.47 -24.21
N SER A 251 -46.32 4.06 -25.38
CA SER A 251 -47.42 3.09 -25.48
C SER A 251 -46.94 1.64 -25.37
N GLY A 252 -45.63 1.39 -25.38
CA GLY A 252 -45.03 0.07 -25.34
C GLY A 252 -43.92 -0.09 -26.38
N TYR A 253 -43.28 -1.27 -26.39
CA TYR A 253 -42.26 -1.60 -27.39
C TYR A 253 -42.87 -2.27 -28.62
N ILE A 254 -42.56 -1.76 -29.81
CA ILE A 254 -43.08 -2.29 -31.09
C ILE A 254 -42.72 -3.77 -31.24
N ASN A 255 -43.71 -4.59 -31.60
CA ASN A 255 -43.56 -6.05 -31.80
C ASN A 255 -42.93 -6.80 -30.62
N ASN A 256 -42.95 -6.23 -29.41
CA ASN A 256 -42.36 -6.84 -28.23
C ASN A 256 -43.26 -6.72 -26.97
N PRO A 257 -44.41 -7.44 -26.94
CA PRO A 257 -45.35 -7.34 -25.82
C PRO A 257 -44.81 -7.94 -24.51
N GLU A 258 -43.86 -8.83 -24.55
CA GLU A 258 -43.24 -9.43 -23.35
C GLU A 258 -42.40 -8.40 -22.63
N GLU A 259 -41.50 -7.72 -23.33
CA GLU A 259 -40.69 -6.65 -22.77
C GLU A 259 -41.55 -5.46 -22.31
N THR A 260 -42.64 -5.18 -23.02
CA THR A 260 -43.61 -4.13 -22.60
C THR A 260 -44.24 -4.49 -21.26
N ARG A 261 -44.68 -5.74 -21.07
CA ARG A 261 -45.24 -6.24 -19.80
C ARG A 261 -44.20 -6.24 -18.69
N ALA A 262 -42.94 -6.60 -18.98
CA ALA A 262 -41.88 -6.59 -18.01
C ALA A 262 -41.49 -5.17 -17.55
N ALA A 263 -41.61 -4.18 -18.44
CA ALA A 263 -41.26 -2.79 -18.15
C ALA A 263 -42.35 -2.03 -17.37
N LEU A 264 -43.59 -2.52 -17.39
CA LEU A 264 -44.72 -1.87 -16.73
C LEU A 264 -45.22 -2.70 -15.54
N THR A 265 -45.62 -2.02 -14.48
CA THR A 265 -46.37 -2.65 -13.38
C THR A 265 -47.86 -2.77 -13.72
N GLU A 266 -48.57 -3.62 -12.98
CA GLU A 266 -50.03 -3.81 -13.18
C GLU A 266 -50.84 -2.50 -13.00
N ASP A 267 -50.36 -1.62 -12.12
CA ASP A 267 -50.97 -0.30 -11.87
C ASP A 267 -50.41 0.83 -12.77
N GLY A 268 -49.62 0.46 -13.79
CA GLY A 268 -49.21 1.32 -14.89
C GLY A 268 -48.01 2.21 -14.63
N PHE A 269 -47.15 1.88 -13.65
CA PHE A 269 -45.84 2.53 -13.51
C PHE A 269 -44.79 1.87 -14.40
N PHE A 270 -43.94 2.69 -15.00
CA PHE A 270 -42.76 2.25 -15.72
C PHE A 270 -41.60 1.97 -14.76
N ARG A 271 -40.98 0.81 -14.89
CA ARG A 271 -39.77 0.42 -14.19
C ARG A 271 -38.56 1.02 -14.89
N THR A 272 -37.98 2.06 -14.31
CA THR A 272 -36.85 2.76 -14.96
C THR A 272 -35.59 1.90 -15.04
N GLY A 273 -35.45 0.95 -14.11
CA GLY A 273 -34.20 0.20 -13.90
C GLY A 273 -33.07 1.07 -13.35
N ASP A 274 -33.36 2.27 -12.90
CA ASP A 274 -32.41 3.18 -12.29
C ASP A 274 -32.52 3.11 -10.78
N ILE A 275 -31.38 2.90 -10.10
CA ILE A 275 -31.29 2.96 -8.63
C ILE A 275 -31.00 4.39 -8.26
N VAL A 276 -31.81 4.94 -7.37
CA VAL A 276 -31.72 6.33 -6.95
C VAL A 276 -31.76 6.47 -5.43
N GLU A 277 -31.28 7.60 -4.96
CA GLU A 277 -31.46 8.12 -3.60
C GLU A 277 -32.48 9.28 -3.68
N LEU A 278 -33.44 9.27 -2.80
CA LEU A 278 -34.48 10.29 -2.74
C LEU A 278 -34.29 11.16 -1.51
N ARG A 279 -34.31 12.50 -1.72
CA ARG A 279 -34.25 13.48 -0.63
C ARG A 279 -35.46 14.40 -0.70
N ILE A 280 -35.91 14.85 0.45
CA ILE A 280 -36.97 15.86 0.54
C ILE A 280 -36.29 17.18 0.91
N HIS A 281 -36.45 18.19 0.05
CA HIS A 281 -35.94 19.53 0.33
C HIS A 281 -36.87 20.24 1.33
N PRO A 282 -36.35 21.19 2.14
CA PRO A 282 -37.22 22.00 3.04
C PRO A 282 -38.40 22.71 2.38
N ASP A 283 -38.29 22.99 1.09
CA ASP A 283 -39.37 23.59 0.27
C ASP A 283 -40.47 22.60 -0.12
N GLY A 284 -40.32 21.32 0.20
CA GLY A 284 -41.25 20.23 -0.12
C GLY A 284 -41.03 19.54 -1.46
N ASP A 285 -40.04 19.97 -2.24
CA ASP A 285 -39.64 19.33 -3.50
C ASP A 285 -38.91 18.03 -3.26
N PHE A 286 -39.09 17.07 -4.16
CA PHE A 286 -38.34 15.79 -4.14
C PHE A 286 -37.09 15.86 -5.01
N TYR A 287 -35.94 15.63 -4.38
CA TYR A 287 -34.65 15.53 -5.05
C TYR A 287 -34.29 14.08 -5.29
N VAL A 288 -33.93 13.77 -6.52
CA VAL A 288 -33.46 12.44 -6.93
C VAL A 288 -31.99 12.48 -7.32
N ASN A 289 -31.18 11.68 -6.65
CA ASN A 289 -29.79 11.44 -7.03
C ASN A 289 -29.70 10.06 -7.68
N LEU A 290 -29.31 10.02 -8.93
CA LEU A 290 -29.05 8.77 -9.64
C LEU A 290 -27.79 8.12 -9.07
N ILE A 291 -27.86 6.83 -8.68
CA ILE A 291 -26.72 6.04 -8.23
C ILE A 291 -26.12 5.27 -9.40
N ASP A 292 -26.92 4.44 -10.07
CA ASP A 292 -26.55 3.74 -11.30
C ASP A 292 -27.76 2.99 -11.87
N ARG A 293 -27.61 2.40 -13.05
CA ARG A 293 -28.59 1.47 -13.60
C ARG A 293 -28.47 0.10 -12.97
N LYS A 294 -29.57 -0.49 -12.52
CA LYS A 294 -29.63 -1.82 -11.88
C LYS A 294 -28.86 -2.89 -12.66
N LYS A 295 -28.95 -2.89 -13.98
CA LYS A 295 -28.24 -3.84 -14.87
C LYS A 295 -26.75 -3.56 -15.07
N ASN A 296 -26.27 -2.38 -14.71
CA ASN A 296 -24.84 -2.05 -14.83
C ASN A 296 -24.03 -2.56 -13.64
N PHE A 297 -24.70 -2.73 -12.49
CA PHE A 297 -24.03 -3.30 -11.33
C PHE A 297 -23.51 -4.69 -11.63
N PHE A 298 -22.31 -4.95 -11.17
CA PHE A 298 -21.74 -6.28 -11.14
C PHE A 298 -21.44 -6.70 -9.72
N LYS A 299 -21.42 -8.00 -9.49
CA LYS A 299 -21.18 -8.60 -8.19
C LYS A 299 -19.75 -9.13 -8.14
N LEU A 300 -19.01 -8.85 -7.07
CA LEU A 300 -17.68 -9.38 -6.81
C LEU A 300 -17.75 -10.72 -6.06
N SER A 301 -16.62 -11.40 -5.91
CA SER A 301 -16.48 -12.72 -5.31
C SER A 301 -17.06 -12.82 -3.90
N GLN A 302 -16.91 -11.77 -3.11
CA GLN A 302 -17.41 -11.69 -1.73
C GLN A 302 -18.86 -11.20 -1.61
N GLY A 303 -19.56 -11.09 -2.73
CA GLY A 303 -20.97 -10.73 -2.75
C GLY A 303 -21.27 -9.24 -2.82
N GLN A 304 -20.26 -8.34 -2.82
CA GLN A 304 -20.46 -6.91 -2.94
C GLN A 304 -20.91 -6.53 -4.36
N TYR A 305 -21.88 -5.63 -4.44
CA TYR A 305 -22.29 -4.99 -5.68
C TYR A 305 -21.54 -3.68 -5.88
N VAL A 306 -21.06 -3.47 -7.09
CA VAL A 306 -20.30 -2.28 -7.49
C VAL A 306 -21.06 -1.51 -8.53
N SER A 307 -21.17 -0.19 -8.34
CA SER A 307 -21.69 0.77 -9.31
C SER A 307 -20.54 1.29 -10.19
N PRO A 308 -20.38 0.83 -11.41
CA PRO A 308 -19.26 1.26 -12.25
C PRO A 308 -19.40 2.69 -12.77
N GLU A 309 -20.61 3.19 -13.04
CA GLU A 309 -20.78 4.57 -13.51
C GLU A 309 -20.46 5.58 -12.41
N PHE A 310 -20.86 5.28 -11.17
CA PHE A 310 -20.50 6.08 -10.01
C PHE A 310 -18.98 6.17 -9.84
N LEU A 311 -18.28 5.03 -9.86
CA LEU A 311 -16.84 5.02 -9.72
C LEU A 311 -16.12 5.69 -10.90
N GLN A 312 -16.60 5.51 -12.14
CA GLN A 312 -16.08 6.24 -13.30
C GLN A 312 -16.19 7.75 -13.10
N SER A 313 -17.32 8.22 -12.54
CA SER A 313 -17.51 9.65 -12.26
C SER A 313 -16.56 10.20 -11.22
N ILE A 314 -16.04 9.36 -10.33
CA ILE A 314 -15.03 9.72 -9.33
C ILE A 314 -13.63 9.70 -9.94
N TYR A 315 -13.23 8.61 -10.58
CA TYR A 315 -11.86 8.44 -11.07
C TYR A 315 -11.50 9.34 -12.25
N ILE A 316 -12.47 9.89 -12.97
CA ILE A 316 -12.23 10.88 -14.04
C ILE A 316 -11.59 12.19 -13.53
N GLN A 317 -11.49 12.38 -12.19
CA GLN A 317 -10.76 13.48 -11.59
C GLN A 317 -9.25 13.40 -11.80
N SER A 318 -8.72 12.22 -12.11
CA SER A 318 -7.29 12.02 -12.37
C SER A 318 -6.85 12.77 -13.64
N PRO A 319 -5.74 13.55 -13.57
CA PRO A 319 -5.20 14.21 -14.75
C PRO A 319 -4.63 13.23 -15.79
N PHE A 320 -4.32 12.00 -15.36
CA PHE A 320 -3.87 10.96 -16.26
C PHE A 320 -4.96 10.41 -17.18
N ILE A 321 -6.24 10.57 -16.83
CA ILE A 321 -7.35 9.86 -17.47
C ILE A 321 -8.06 10.76 -18.48
N GLU A 322 -8.13 10.30 -19.74
CA GLU A 322 -9.05 10.81 -20.76
C GLU A 322 -10.31 9.97 -20.83
N GLN A 323 -10.18 8.63 -20.85
CA GLN A 323 -11.32 7.70 -20.84
C GLN A 323 -11.08 6.58 -19.83
N ILE A 324 -12.17 6.07 -19.24
CA ILE A 324 -12.09 5.04 -18.19
C ILE A 324 -13.22 4.02 -18.38
N TYR A 325 -12.87 2.75 -18.19
CA TYR A 325 -13.82 1.65 -18.08
C TYR A 325 -13.53 0.81 -16.85
N ILE A 326 -14.54 0.59 -16.02
CA ILE A 326 -14.46 -0.20 -14.79
C ILE A 326 -15.11 -1.56 -15.02
N HIS A 327 -14.36 -2.60 -14.67
CA HIS A 327 -14.77 -4.00 -14.79
C HIS A 327 -14.57 -4.76 -13.47
N GLY A 328 -15.43 -5.75 -13.27
CA GLY A 328 -15.32 -6.74 -12.21
C GLY A 328 -16.29 -7.89 -12.48
N ASP A 329 -16.02 -9.03 -11.90
CA ASP A 329 -16.82 -10.23 -12.03
C ASP A 329 -16.86 -11.04 -10.71
N LEU A 330 -17.61 -12.13 -10.70
CA LEU A 330 -17.80 -12.99 -9.54
C LEU A 330 -16.51 -13.69 -9.05
N LEU A 331 -15.41 -13.62 -9.79
CA LEU A 331 -14.12 -14.22 -9.44
C LEU A 331 -13.14 -13.18 -8.89
N ALA A 332 -13.47 -11.88 -9.00
CA ALA A 332 -12.62 -10.78 -8.57
C ALA A 332 -12.98 -10.28 -7.17
N ASP A 333 -11.99 -10.01 -6.34
CA ASP A 333 -12.17 -9.44 -4.99
C ASP A 333 -12.26 -7.91 -4.99
N SER A 334 -11.90 -7.27 -6.10
CA SER A 334 -11.93 -5.83 -6.31
C SER A 334 -12.02 -5.50 -7.79
N ILE A 335 -12.20 -4.23 -8.10
CA ILE A 335 -12.35 -3.77 -9.47
C ILE A 335 -11.04 -3.79 -10.27
N ALA A 336 -11.17 -4.02 -11.59
CA ALA A 336 -10.15 -3.74 -12.58
C ALA A 336 -10.53 -2.46 -13.33
N VAL A 337 -9.54 -1.64 -13.65
CA VAL A 337 -9.73 -0.36 -14.35
C VAL A 337 -8.93 -0.37 -15.64
N ILE A 338 -9.59 -0.05 -16.73
CA ILE A 338 -8.97 0.20 -18.03
C ILE A 338 -9.02 1.71 -18.27
N ILE A 339 -7.88 2.32 -18.56
CA ILE A 339 -7.80 3.74 -18.84
C ILE A 339 -7.18 4.00 -20.22
N VAL A 340 -7.70 5.02 -20.88
CA VAL A 340 -7.03 5.70 -21.97
C VAL A 340 -6.41 6.97 -21.36
N PRO A 341 -5.07 7.08 -21.34
CA PRO A 341 -4.42 8.25 -20.75
C PRO A 341 -4.62 9.52 -21.56
N ASN A 342 -4.70 10.65 -20.87
CA ASN A 342 -4.56 11.94 -21.52
C ASN A 342 -3.13 12.08 -22.07
N ARG A 343 -3.01 12.13 -23.40
CA ARG A 343 -1.71 12.08 -24.08
C ARG A 343 -0.78 13.23 -23.72
N GLU A 344 -1.29 14.44 -23.60
CA GLU A 344 -0.48 15.63 -23.28
C GLU A 344 0.10 15.53 -21.88
N TYR A 345 -0.74 15.16 -20.91
CA TYR A 345 -0.30 14.99 -19.54
C TYR A 345 0.67 13.81 -19.38
N ALA A 346 0.39 12.69 -20.03
CA ALA A 346 1.26 11.51 -20.02
C ALA A 346 2.65 11.80 -20.64
N GLN A 347 2.69 12.56 -21.75
CA GLN A 347 3.96 13.00 -22.37
C GLN A 347 4.77 13.92 -21.45
N ALA A 348 4.12 14.89 -20.82
CA ALA A 348 4.79 15.80 -19.90
C ALA A 348 5.35 15.05 -18.70
N PHE A 349 4.57 14.15 -18.10
CA PHE A 349 5.01 13.28 -17.00
C PHE A 349 6.21 12.41 -17.41
N ALA A 350 6.14 11.80 -18.60
CA ALA A 350 7.22 10.97 -19.11
C ALA A 350 8.52 11.75 -19.34
N LEU A 351 8.42 12.98 -19.83
CA LEU A 351 9.58 13.88 -20.03
C LEU A 351 10.20 14.28 -18.68
N GLU A 352 9.39 14.65 -17.70
CA GLU A 352 9.84 15.04 -16.35
C GLU A 352 10.59 13.91 -15.66
N HIS A 353 10.12 12.66 -15.83
CA HIS A 353 10.69 11.48 -15.19
C HIS A 353 11.65 10.69 -16.09
N ASN A 354 11.99 11.18 -17.28
CA ASN A 354 12.87 10.54 -18.27
C ASN A 354 12.44 9.12 -18.68
N LEU A 355 11.14 8.87 -18.78
CA LEU A 355 10.57 7.57 -19.17
C LEU A 355 10.65 7.39 -20.69
N LYS A 356 11.12 6.20 -21.14
CA LYS A 356 11.36 5.93 -22.55
C LYS A 356 10.22 5.23 -23.29
N ASN A 357 9.38 4.47 -22.60
CA ASN A 357 8.38 3.58 -23.19
C ASN A 357 7.01 3.78 -22.53
N PHE A 358 6.56 5.01 -22.34
CA PHE A 358 5.30 5.26 -21.65
C PHE A 358 4.06 4.96 -22.50
N ASP A 359 4.16 5.05 -23.84
CA ASP A 359 3.06 4.96 -24.82
C ASP A 359 2.92 3.56 -25.48
N THR A 360 3.44 2.53 -24.85
CA THR A 360 3.37 1.15 -25.31
C THR A 360 2.32 0.34 -24.55
N THR A 361 1.98 -0.83 -25.06
CA THR A 361 1.08 -1.78 -24.40
C THR A 361 1.62 -2.31 -23.06
N ASN A 362 2.91 -2.14 -22.80
CA ASN A 362 3.56 -2.43 -21.53
C ASN A 362 4.38 -1.19 -21.10
N PRO A 363 3.72 -0.19 -20.52
CA PRO A 363 4.35 1.07 -20.16
C PRO A 363 5.35 0.89 -19.02
N ASP A 364 6.27 1.87 -18.90
CA ASP A 364 7.25 1.92 -17.82
C ASP A 364 6.56 1.71 -16.45
N PRO A 365 7.08 0.84 -15.58
CA PRO A 365 6.51 0.59 -14.26
C PRO A 365 6.27 1.86 -13.43
N GLN A 366 7.14 2.86 -13.54
CA GLN A 366 6.99 4.13 -12.84
C GLN A 366 5.76 4.91 -13.31
N PHE A 367 5.43 4.85 -14.60
CA PHE A 367 4.21 5.46 -15.14
C PHE A 367 2.96 4.73 -14.64
N TYR A 368 3.00 3.40 -14.63
CA TYR A 368 1.93 2.57 -14.08
C TYR A 368 1.68 2.85 -12.60
N ASP A 369 2.75 2.88 -11.79
CA ASP A 369 2.66 3.11 -10.35
C ASP A 369 2.15 4.53 -10.04
N ALA A 370 2.56 5.55 -10.81
CA ALA A 370 2.08 6.92 -10.63
C ALA A 370 0.57 7.03 -10.84
N ILE A 371 0.02 6.40 -11.88
CA ILE A 371 -1.42 6.38 -12.13
C ILE A 371 -2.15 5.63 -10.99
N LEU A 372 -1.65 4.46 -10.60
CA LEU A 372 -2.28 3.67 -9.56
C LEU A 372 -2.28 4.40 -8.21
N GLN A 373 -1.21 5.11 -7.89
CA GLN A 373 -1.12 5.93 -6.70
C GLN A 373 -2.10 7.10 -6.73
N ASP A 374 -2.24 7.79 -7.88
CA ASP A 374 -3.20 8.88 -8.02
C ASP A 374 -4.65 8.38 -7.85
N LEU A 375 -4.99 7.22 -8.43
CA LEU A 375 -6.30 6.60 -8.23
C LEU A 375 -6.56 6.24 -6.76
N ARG A 376 -5.56 5.76 -6.03
CA ARG A 376 -5.67 5.48 -4.58
C ARG A 376 -5.89 6.75 -3.77
N LEU A 377 -5.18 7.83 -4.07
CA LEU A 377 -5.37 9.13 -3.42
C LEU A 377 -6.78 9.69 -3.65
N ILE A 378 -7.30 9.53 -4.88
CA ILE A 378 -8.69 9.89 -5.19
C ILE A 378 -9.67 9.05 -4.38
N ALA A 379 -9.44 7.73 -4.30
CA ALA A 379 -10.28 6.82 -3.54
C ALA A 379 -10.33 7.15 -2.04
N GLU A 380 -9.19 7.47 -1.45
CA GLU A 380 -9.07 7.91 -0.05
C GLU A 380 -9.83 9.22 0.19
N LYS A 381 -9.60 10.21 -0.67
CA LYS A 381 -10.28 11.52 -0.61
C LYS A 381 -11.80 11.39 -0.66
N GLU A 382 -12.31 10.51 -1.52
CA GLU A 382 -13.74 10.28 -1.72
C GLU A 382 -14.30 9.19 -0.79
N SER A 383 -13.48 8.66 0.14
CA SER A 383 -13.85 7.65 1.15
C SER A 383 -14.46 6.38 0.53
N LEU A 384 -13.89 5.91 -0.57
CA LEU A 384 -14.34 4.69 -1.25
C LEU A 384 -14.04 3.44 -0.43
N ARG A 385 -14.88 2.42 -0.59
CA ARG A 385 -14.70 1.12 0.08
C ARG A 385 -13.54 0.36 -0.53
N LYS A 386 -12.91 -0.52 0.24
CA LYS A 386 -11.73 -1.30 -0.17
C LYS A 386 -11.91 -2.03 -1.53
N HIS A 387 -13.08 -2.61 -1.78
CA HIS A 387 -13.37 -3.32 -3.03
C HIS A 387 -13.66 -2.40 -4.23
N GLU A 388 -13.89 -1.12 -3.98
CA GLU A 388 -14.08 -0.07 -4.98
C GLU A 388 -12.73 0.59 -5.39
N ILE A 389 -11.64 0.23 -4.72
CA ILE A 389 -10.29 0.67 -5.05
C ILE A 389 -9.70 -0.28 -6.11
N PRO A 390 -9.14 0.23 -7.22
CA PRO A 390 -8.59 -0.62 -8.25
C PRO A 390 -7.42 -1.46 -7.73
N SER A 391 -7.54 -2.77 -7.83
CA SER A 391 -6.41 -3.69 -7.63
C SER A 391 -5.64 -3.94 -8.91
N ARG A 392 -6.21 -3.55 -10.04
CA ARG A 392 -5.67 -3.80 -11.36
C ARG A 392 -5.92 -2.63 -12.28
N LEU A 393 -4.87 -2.22 -12.99
CA LEU A 393 -4.87 -1.18 -13.99
C LEU A 393 -4.44 -1.75 -15.34
N ILE A 394 -5.21 -1.49 -16.39
CA ILE A 394 -4.82 -1.72 -17.78
C ILE A 394 -4.74 -0.38 -18.45
N ILE A 395 -3.57 -0.05 -18.99
CA ILE A 395 -3.34 1.18 -19.75
C ILE A 395 -3.45 0.82 -21.24
N ASP A 396 -4.25 1.60 -21.97
CA ASP A 396 -4.40 1.48 -23.41
C ASP A 396 -4.38 2.88 -24.04
N PHE A 397 -3.53 3.09 -25.04
CA PHE A 397 -3.42 4.37 -25.75
C PHE A 397 -4.35 4.46 -26.95
N GLU A 398 -5.03 3.35 -27.29
CA GLU A 398 -6.08 3.36 -28.31
C GLU A 398 -7.39 3.85 -27.70
N PRO A 399 -7.94 4.98 -28.20
CA PRO A 399 -9.15 5.53 -27.61
C PRO A 399 -10.37 4.67 -27.91
N PHE A 400 -11.33 4.67 -26.99
CA PHE A 400 -12.66 4.12 -27.25
C PHE A 400 -13.39 5.05 -28.20
N THR A 401 -13.85 4.53 -29.33
CA THR A 401 -14.58 5.30 -30.35
C THR A 401 -15.83 4.57 -30.81
N SER A 402 -16.65 5.30 -31.60
CA SER A 402 -17.81 4.70 -32.28
C SER A 402 -17.38 3.84 -33.47
N GLU A 403 -16.26 4.16 -34.12
CA GLU A 403 -15.73 3.43 -35.25
C GLU A 403 -15.22 2.05 -34.84
N ASN A 404 -14.51 1.93 -33.72
CA ASN A 404 -14.08 0.64 -33.20
C ASN A 404 -15.21 -0.08 -32.42
N GLY A 405 -16.36 0.59 -32.29
CA GLY A 405 -17.56 0.05 -31.64
C GLY A 405 -17.52 -0.05 -30.13
N LEU A 406 -16.46 0.46 -29.48
CA LEU A 406 -16.34 0.48 -28.01
C LEU A 406 -17.18 1.56 -27.35
N LEU A 407 -17.57 2.59 -28.12
CA LEU A 407 -18.58 3.57 -27.75
C LEU A 407 -19.81 3.45 -28.64
N THR A 408 -20.94 3.91 -28.12
CA THR A 408 -22.14 4.18 -28.94
C THR A 408 -21.94 5.46 -29.74
N SER A 409 -22.81 5.74 -30.71
CA SER A 409 -22.86 7.02 -31.45
C SER A 409 -23.07 8.24 -30.55
N THR A 410 -23.53 8.04 -29.31
CA THR A 410 -23.68 9.09 -28.28
C THR A 410 -22.51 9.10 -27.28
N MET A 411 -21.37 8.49 -27.62
CA MET A 411 -20.16 8.43 -26.80
C MET A 411 -20.33 7.69 -25.47
N LYS A 412 -21.34 6.84 -25.31
CA LYS A 412 -21.51 6.00 -24.12
C LYS A 412 -20.73 4.69 -24.27
N PRO A 413 -20.04 4.20 -23.20
CA PRO A 413 -19.32 2.94 -23.24
C PRO A 413 -20.22 1.73 -23.57
N CYS A 414 -19.84 0.96 -24.59
CA CYS A 414 -20.47 -0.32 -24.90
C CYS A 414 -19.90 -1.41 -24.01
N ARG A 415 -20.37 -1.53 -22.75
CA ARG A 415 -19.79 -2.39 -21.71
C ARG A 415 -19.55 -3.83 -22.14
N HIS A 416 -20.51 -4.45 -22.83
CA HIS A 416 -20.37 -5.83 -23.32
C HIS A 416 -19.27 -5.98 -24.38
N LYS A 417 -19.06 -4.97 -25.24
CA LYS A 417 -17.98 -4.97 -26.23
C LYS A 417 -16.64 -4.66 -25.59
N LEU A 418 -16.59 -3.73 -24.65
CA LEU A 418 -15.39 -3.45 -23.85
C LEU A 418 -14.95 -4.68 -23.05
N ALA A 419 -15.90 -5.37 -22.40
CA ALA A 419 -15.60 -6.62 -21.68
C ALA A 419 -15.08 -7.71 -22.61
N ALA A 420 -15.63 -7.83 -23.82
CA ALA A 420 -15.15 -8.80 -24.83
C ALA A 420 -13.79 -8.40 -25.39
N TYR A 421 -13.57 -7.13 -25.70
CA TYR A 421 -12.31 -6.61 -26.26
C TYR A 421 -11.13 -6.77 -25.31
N TYR A 422 -11.32 -6.46 -24.03
CA TYR A 422 -10.30 -6.62 -23.00
C TYR A 422 -10.31 -7.99 -22.30
N GLY A 423 -11.21 -8.90 -22.70
CA GLY A 423 -11.47 -10.15 -22.00
C GLY A 423 -10.24 -10.99 -21.70
N ASP A 424 -9.34 -11.16 -22.68
CA ASP A 424 -8.10 -11.92 -22.48
C ASP A 424 -7.11 -11.14 -21.60
N ARG A 425 -6.98 -9.83 -21.79
CA ARG A 425 -6.17 -8.95 -20.91
C ARG A 425 -6.73 -8.93 -19.49
N LEU A 426 -8.03 -9.01 -19.30
CA LEU A 426 -8.72 -9.10 -18.02
C LEU A 426 -8.52 -10.47 -17.35
N LYS A 427 -8.39 -11.57 -18.10
CA LYS A 427 -8.18 -12.93 -17.58
C LYS A 427 -6.72 -13.24 -17.27
N GLN A 428 -5.76 -12.72 -18.03
CA GLN A 428 -4.33 -13.06 -17.98
C GLN A 428 -3.62 -12.74 -16.65
N SER A 429 -4.21 -12.02 -15.72
CA SER A 429 -3.56 -11.62 -14.48
C SER A 429 -4.34 -12.00 -13.21
N ASN A 430 -5.19 -13.02 -13.27
CA ASN A 430 -6.02 -13.43 -12.13
C ASN A 430 -5.43 -14.56 -11.29
N THR A 431 -4.28 -15.11 -11.62
CA THR A 431 -3.64 -16.08 -10.72
C THR A 431 -2.83 -15.35 -9.67
N ILE A 432 -2.88 -15.84 -8.41
CA ILE A 432 -2.08 -15.30 -7.31
C ILE A 432 -0.61 -15.30 -7.66
N GLU A 433 -0.14 -16.33 -8.41
CA GLU A 433 1.23 -16.46 -8.88
C GLU A 433 1.65 -15.27 -9.77
N GLN A 434 0.81 -14.90 -10.73
CA GLN A 434 1.11 -13.79 -11.65
C GLN A 434 1.08 -12.43 -10.93
N ARG A 435 0.15 -12.25 -9.99
CA ARG A 435 0.11 -11.04 -9.14
C ARG A 435 1.36 -10.96 -8.26
N LEU A 436 1.76 -12.06 -7.65
CA LEU A 436 2.99 -12.15 -6.87
C LEU A 436 4.23 -11.89 -7.72
N LYS A 437 4.31 -12.45 -8.93
CA LYS A 437 5.40 -12.20 -9.87
C LYS A 437 5.55 -10.69 -10.13
N THR A 438 4.47 -10.02 -10.47
CA THR A 438 4.46 -8.56 -10.69
C THR A 438 4.88 -7.78 -9.43
N ILE A 439 4.37 -8.16 -8.26
CA ILE A 439 4.75 -7.54 -6.98
C ILE A 439 6.24 -7.74 -6.70
N ILE A 440 6.77 -8.94 -6.93
CA ILE A 440 8.19 -9.24 -6.70
C ILE A 440 9.07 -8.46 -7.68
N GLU A 441 8.79 -8.51 -8.98
CA GLU A 441 9.58 -7.82 -10.01
C GLU A 441 9.59 -6.30 -9.80
N THR A 442 8.45 -5.70 -9.43
CA THR A 442 8.38 -4.26 -9.13
C THR A 442 9.09 -3.88 -7.85
N THR A 443 9.12 -4.77 -6.85
CA THR A 443 9.78 -4.50 -5.56
C THR A 443 11.29 -4.69 -5.65
N THR A 444 11.74 -5.73 -6.36
CA THR A 444 13.16 -6.08 -6.52
C THR A 444 13.82 -5.35 -7.68
N LYS A 445 13.03 -4.76 -8.60
CA LYS A 445 13.48 -4.15 -9.86
C LYS A 445 14.23 -5.12 -10.78
N GLN A 446 13.97 -6.40 -10.66
CA GLN A 446 14.57 -7.47 -11.47
C GLN A 446 13.46 -8.39 -12.01
N SER A 447 13.64 -8.83 -13.25
CA SER A 447 12.72 -9.76 -13.91
C SER A 447 13.00 -11.20 -13.47
N LEU A 448 11.95 -11.96 -13.14
CA LEU A 448 12.04 -13.39 -12.83
C LEU A 448 12.13 -14.18 -14.13
N LEU A 449 13.30 -14.74 -14.42
CA LEU A 449 13.62 -15.40 -15.70
C LEU A 449 13.04 -16.81 -15.85
N THR A 450 12.65 -17.50 -14.77
CA THR A 450 12.07 -18.86 -14.81
C THR A 450 11.02 -19.06 -13.74
N ASP A 451 9.95 -19.80 -14.07
CA ASP A 451 8.80 -20.00 -13.20
C ASP A 451 8.95 -21.20 -12.23
N GLU A 452 10.01 -22.01 -12.28
CA GLU A 452 9.88 -23.37 -11.79
C GLU A 452 10.81 -23.88 -10.70
N GLU A 453 11.96 -23.37 -10.32
CA GLU A 453 12.74 -24.12 -9.30
C GLU A 453 13.59 -23.32 -8.31
N ASP A 454 13.87 -22.06 -8.53
CA ASP A 454 14.79 -21.33 -7.67
C ASP A 454 14.10 -20.32 -6.74
N ASN A 455 14.64 -20.18 -5.54
CA ASN A 455 14.26 -19.12 -4.61
C ASN A 455 14.33 -17.76 -5.31
N PHE A 456 13.18 -17.14 -5.55
CA PHE A 456 13.08 -15.86 -6.28
C PHE A 456 13.78 -14.70 -5.55
N PHE A 457 13.99 -14.83 -4.24
CA PHE A 457 14.45 -13.72 -3.42
C PHE A 457 15.98 -13.58 -3.43
N ILE A 458 16.71 -14.69 -3.41
CA ILE A 458 18.19 -14.69 -3.39
C ILE A 458 18.79 -14.24 -4.72
N PRO A 459 18.37 -14.77 -5.89
CA PRO A 459 18.87 -14.34 -7.19
C PRO A 459 18.55 -12.88 -7.53
N THR A 460 17.46 -12.34 -6.99
CA THR A 460 17.07 -10.92 -7.19
C THR A 460 17.80 -9.95 -6.27
N GLY A 461 18.83 -10.39 -5.54
CA GLY A 461 19.60 -9.52 -4.64
C GLY A 461 18.81 -9.05 -3.43
N GLY A 462 17.76 -9.79 -3.04
CA GLY A 462 16.87 -9.44 -1.92
C GLY A 462 17.63 -9.49 -0.59
N ASP A 463 17.61 -8.39 0.13
CA ASP A 463 18.08 -8.28 1.52
C ASP A 463 16.86 -8.26 2.47
N SER A 464 17.12 -8.20 3.76
CA SER A 464 16.05 -8.15 4.78
C SER A 464 15.09 -6.97 4.57
N LEU A 465 15.57 -5.86 4.04
CA LEU A 465 14.75 -4.68 3.76
C LEU A 465 13.83 -4.90 2.55
N THR A 466 14.35 -5.55 1.51
CA THR A 466 13.54 -5.94 0.35
C THR A 466 12.43 -6.91 0.75
N ALA A 467 12.70 -7.84 1.68
CA ALA A 467 11.67 -8.75 2.22
C ALA A 467 10.57 -7.99 2.98
N VAL A 468 10.94 -6.99 3.76
CA VAL A 468 9.99 -6.11 4.46
C VAL A 468 9.11 -5.35 3.46
N ARG A 469 9.71 -4.76 2.43
CA ARG A 469 8.98 -4.06 1.36
C ARG A 469 8.05 -5.00 0.61
N LEU A 470 8.52 -6.21 0.32
CA LEU A 470 7.72 -7.24 -0.36
C LEU A 470 6.53 -7.70 0.49
N SER A 471 6.75 -7.99 1.79
CA SER A 471 5.69 -8.37 2.73
C SER A 471 4.58 -7.32 2.77
N ARG A 472 4.96 -6.04 2.88
CA ARG A 472 4.00 -4.93 2.87
C ARG A 472 3.28 -4.75 1.55
N LYS A 473 4.01 -4.86 0.44
CA LYS A 473 3.39 -4.73 -0.88
C LYS A 473 2.40 -5.87 -1.13
N ILE A 474 2.70 -7.09 -0.68
CA ILE A 474 1.77 -8.21 -0.67
C ILE A 474 0.55 -7.90 0.21
N GLU A 475 0.74 -7.38 1.41
CA GLU A 475 -0.35 -7.02 2.31
C GLU A 475 -1.23 -5.91 1.72
N ASN A 476 -0.63 -4.86 1.17
CA ASN A 476 -1.35 -3.75 0.53
C ASN A 476 -2.10 -4.17 -0.74
N ASP A 477 -1.49 -5.01 -1.59
CA ASP A 477 -2.01 -5.34 -2.91
C ASP A 477 -2.93 -6.58 -2.90
N LEU A 478 -2.70 -7.52 -1.96
CA LEU A 478 -3.46 -8.77 -1.82
C LEU A 478 -4.33 -8.82 -0.55
N GLY A 479 -4.09 -7.93 0.41
CA GLY A 479 -4.79 -7.92 1.70
C GLY A 479 -4.40 -9.05 2.65
N ILE A 480 -3.25 -9.71 2.40
CA ILE A 480 -2.78 -10.87 3.13
C ILE A 480 -1.42 -10.55 3.73
N SER A 481 -1.31 -10.61 5.05
CA SER A 481 -0.05 -10.41 5.75
C SER A 481 0.81 -11.68 5.66
N VAL A 482 1.94 -11.59 4.98
CA VAL A 482 2.92 -12.68 4.87
C VAL A 482 4.10 -12.37 5.79
N PRO A 483 4.38 -13.21 6.79
CA PRO A 483 5.55 -13.01 7.66
C PRO A 483 6.85 -12.95 6.86
N ILE A 484 7.71 -12.00 7.21
CA ILE A 484 9.00 -11.78 6.55
C ILE A 484 9.86 -13.06 6.60
N SER A 485 9.78 -13.81 7.71
CA SER A 485 10.47 -15.08 7.89
C SER A 485 10.11 -16.13 6.82
N ILE A 486 8.90 -16.09 6.29
CA ILE A 486 8.46 -16.98 5.20
C ILE A 486 9.10 -16.55 3.88
N LEU A 487 9.12 -15.26 3.58
CA LEU A 487 9.73 -14.74 2.35
C LEU A 487 11.23 -15.03 2.24
N LEU A 488 11.91 -15.13 3.38
CA LEU A 488 13.36 -15.36 3.47
C LEU A 488 13.75 -16.85 3.59
N GLN A 489 12.80 -17.79 3.48
CA GLN A 489 13.13 -19.23 3.48
C GLN A 489 13.96 -19.60 2.24
N PRO A 490 15.00 -20.43 2.38
CA PRO A 490 15.91 -20.78 1.27
C PRO A 490 15.22 -21.48 0.09
N ASP A 491 14.11 -22.16 0.34
CA ASP A 491 13.32 -22.93 -0.62
C ASP A 491 12.00 -22.23 -1.00
N MET A 492 11.88 -20.94 -0.75
CA MET A 492 10.68 -20.17 -1.08
C MET A 492 10.65 -19.84 -2.58
N THR A 493 9.84 -20.58 -3.32
CA THR A 493 9.53 -20.35 -4.73
C THR A 493 8.27 -19.51 -4.88
N LEU A 494 8.05 -18.92 -6.05
CA LEU A 494 6.82 -18.20 -6.38
C LEU A 494 5.56 -19.07 -6.18
N GLN A 495 5.62 -20.33 -6.60
CA GLN A 495 4.53 -21.28 -6.44
C GLN A 495 4.27 -21.64 -4.98
N ARG A 496 5.34 -21.82 -4.19
CA ARG A 496 5.23 -22.09 -2.76
C ARG A 496 4.64 -20.91 -2.02
N LEU A 497 5.07 -19.68 -2.34
CA LEU A 497 4.50 -18.47 -1.78
C LEU A 497 3.01 -18.33 -2.13
N ALA A 498 2.64 -18.61 -3.37
CA ALA A 498 1.24 -18.62 -3.79
C ALA A 498 0.40 -19.67 -3.04
N THR A 499 0.97 -20.85 -2.78
CA THR A 499 0.30 -21.91 -2.00
C THR A 499 0.10 -21.51 -0.55
N VAL A 500 1.12 -20.93 0.07
CA VAL A 500 1.06 -20.42 1.46
C VAL A 500 0.02 -19.30 1.59
N ILE A 501 -0.10 -18.44 0.58
CA ILE A 501 -1.10 -17.37 0.55
C ILE A 501 -2.53 -17.91 0.38
N LYS A 502 -2.70 -18.98 -0.41
CA LYS A 502 -4.01 -19.63 -0.61
C LYS A 502 -4.50 -20.39 0.62
N ASP A 503 -3.57 -20.97 1.39
CA ASP A 503 -3.87 -21.76 2.59
C ASP A 503 -3.02 -21.30 3.78
N PRO A 504 -3.49 -20.30 4.55
CA PRO A 504 -2.77 -19.80 5.72
C PRO A 504 -2.52 -20.84 6.82
N ALA A 505 -3.23 -21.98 6.81
CA ALA A 505 -2.98 -23.06 7.77
C ALA A 505 -1.61 -23.71 7.54
N GLN A 506 -1.04 -23.60 6.34
CA GLN A 506 0.33 -24.06 6.05
C GLN A 506 1.41 -23.08 6.56
N MET A 507 1.04 -21.93 7.09
CA MET A 507 1.94 -21.03 7.84
C MET A 507 2.27 -21.56 9.24
N SER A 508 1.78 -22.72 9.64
CA SER A 508 1.85 -23.19 11.02
C SER A 508 3.28 -23.58 11.46
N SER A 509 3.60 -23.17 12.67
CA SER A 509 4.87 -23.25 13.40
C SER A 509 5.38 -24.67 13.72
N HIS A 510 4.69 -25.74 13.37
CA HIS A 510 5.10 -27.10 13.75
C HIS A 510 6.41 -27.55 13.12
N SER A 511 6.69 -27.13 11.91
CA SER A 511 7.93 -27.47 11.19
C SER A 511 9.19 -26.82 11.79
N ILE A 512 9.10 -25.56 12.22
CA ILE A 512 10.28 -24.85 12.77
C ILE A 512 10.66 -25.37 14.15
N VAL A 513 9.70 -25.70 15.00
CA VAL A 513 9.97 -26.24 16.35
C VAL A 513 10.70 -27.56 16.28
N GLU A 514 10.30 -28.45 15.39
CA GLU A 514 10.99 -29.73 15.15
C GLU A 514 12.40 -29.52 14.66
N GLN A 515 12.62 -28.57 13.75
CA GLN A 515 13.95 -28.18 13.32
C GLN A 515 14.82 -27.65 14.47
N LEU A 516 14.31 -26.73 15.30
CA LEU A 516 15.05 -26.19 16.45
C LEU A 516 15.46 -27.29 17.43
N LEU A 517 14.59 -28.26 17.67
CA LEU A 517 14.87 -29.40 18.53
C LEU A 517 15.95 -30.30 17.94
N ASN A 518 15.89 -30.58 16.64
CA ASN A 518 16.90 -31.39 15.93
C ASN A 518 18.26 -30.69 15.91
N ASP A 519 18.28 -29.37 15.64
CA ASP A 519 19.51 -28.57 15.58
C ASP A 519 20.12 -28.34 16.97
N SER A 520 19.41 -28.64 18.04
CA SER A 520 19.92 -28.57 19.43
C SER A 520 20.72 -29.82 19.85
N GLU A 521 21.00 -30.74 18.94
CA GLU A 521 21.88 -31.87 19.16
C GLU A 521 23.35 -31.50 18.84
N LEU A 522 24.29 -31.97 19.64
CA LEU A 522 25.73 -31.76 19.39
C LEU A 522 26.16 -32.52 18.13
N PHE A 523 27.14 -31.98 17.40
CA PHE A 523 27.75 -32.69 16.29
C PHE A 523 28.29 -34.04 16.70
N LEU A 524 28.15 -35.03 15.85
CA LEU A 524 28.52 -36.43 16.16
C LEU A 524 30.02 -36.62 16.48
N ASP A 525 30.87 -35.73 16.02
CA ASP A 525 32.33 -35.75 16.23
C ASP A 525 32.74 -34.96 17.48
N ILE A 526 31.82 -34.34 18.23
CA ILE A 526 32.11 -33.70 19.50
C ILE A 526 31.88 -34.74 20.61
N THR A 527 32.98 -35.18 21.21
CA THR A 527 32.98 -36.08 22.37
C THR A 527 33.43 -35.35 23.60
N ILE A 528 32.64 -35.42 24.68
CA ILE A 528 32.99 -34.83 25.96
C ILE A 528 33.26 -35.99 26.94
N ASP A 529 34.51 -36.41 27.03
CA ASP A 529 34.92 -37.32 28.06
C ASP A 529 35.04 -36.58 29.39
N LYS A 530 34.80 -37.27 30.52
CA LYS A 530 34.79 -36.69 31.86
C LYS A 530 36.05 -35.81 32.06
N CYS A 531 35.86 -34.52 31.96
CA CYS A 531 36.95 -33.51 32.08
C CYS A 531 37.61 -33.57 33.44
N LYS A 532 38.91 -33.68 33.47
CA LYS A 532 39.67 -33.46 34.69
C LYS A 532 39.91 -31.97 34.86
N ASN A 533 39.16 -31.33 35.79
CA ASN A 533 39.36 -29.95 36.16
C ASN A 533 40.74 -29.77 36.86
N THR A 534 41.70 -29.25 36.17
CA THR A 534 42.91 -28.69 36.79
C THR A 534 43.15 -27.32 36.17
N VAL A 535 42.53 -26.31 36.73
CA VAL A 535 42.81 -24.92 36.36
C VAL A 535 44.10 -24.52 37.06
N VAL A 536 45.20 -24.60 36.35
CA VAL A 536 46.39 -23.82 36.62
C VAL A 536 46.06 -22.36 36.29
N SER A 537 46.57 -21.38 37.04
CA SER A 537 46.22 -19.94 36.85
C SER A 537 46.15 -19.55 35.39
N PRO A 538 44.99 -19.13 34.92
CA PRO A 538 44.79 -18.81 33.49
C PRO A 538 45.69 -17.63 33.08
N SER A 539 46.24 -17.68 31.88
CA SER A 539 47.11 -16.61 31.34
C SER A 539 46.71 -16.20 29.92
N VAL A 540 45.98 -17.04 29.21
CA VAL A 540 45.55 -16.78 27.83
C VAL A 540 44.05 -16.93 27.72
N ILE A 541 43.41 -15.85 27.28
CA ILE A 541 41.94 -15.76 27.15
C ILE A 541 41.57 -15.68 25.66
N PHE A 542 40.70 -16.57 25.21
CA PHE A 542 40.15 -16.51 23.86
C PHE A 542 38.80 -15.81 23.84
N ILE A 543 38.62 -14.82 22.94
CA ILE A 543 37.43 -13.99 22.87
C ILE A 543 36.91 -13.95 21.44
N THR A 544 35.61 -14.17 21.27
CA THR A 544 34.91 -13.94 20.03
C THR A 544 34.04 -12.70 20.12
N GLY A 545 33.78 -12.03 18.99
CA GLY A 545 32.86 -10.88 18.92
C GLY A 545 33.45 -9.53 19.36
N THR A 546 34.76 -9.39 19.46
CA THR A 546 35.48 -8.16 19.90
C THR A 546 35.26 -6.96 18.96
N THR A 547 34.84 -7.18 17.73
CA THR A 547 34.45 -6.13 16.78
C THR A 547 32.99 -5.70 16.90
N GLY A 548 32.24 -6.30 17.83
CA GLY A 548 30.85 -5.91 18.19
C GLY A 548 30.84 -4.94 19.38
N PHE A 549 29.64 -4.46 19.73
CA PHE A 549 29.43 -3.49 20.81
C PHE A 549 29.86 -4.08 22.19
N ILE A 550 29.19 -5.14 22.62
CA ILE A 550 29.43 -5.76 23.94
C ILE A 550 30.84 -6.34 24.02
N GLY A 551 31.30 -7.03 22.97
CA GLY A 551 32.64 -7.64 22.95
C GLY A 551 33.78 -6.65 23.03
N ALA A 552 33.63 -5.43 22.51
CA ALA A 552 34.62 -4.36 22.65
C ALA A 552 34.79 -3.91 24.13
N PHE A 553 33.64 -3.66 24.81
CA PHE A 553 33.65 -3.30 26.23
C PHE A 553 34.11 -4.45 27.12
N LEU A 554 33.73 -5.68 26.79
CA LEU A 554 34.21 -6.86 27.52
C LEU A 554 35.74 -7.02 27.41
N LEU A 555 36.27 -6.86 26.19
CA LEU A 555 37.75 -6.89 25.98
C LEU A 555 38.43 -5.76 26.75
N ALA A 556 37.88 -4.53 26.70
CA ALA A 556 38.47 -3.40 27.45
C ALA A 556 38.51 -3.66 28.97
N GLU A 557 37.40 -4.16 29.52
CA GLU A 557 37.33 -4.46 30.97
C GLU A 557 38.27 -5.60 31.35
N LEU A 558 38.41 -6.66 30.54
CA LEU A 558 39.34 -7.74 30.76
C LEU A 558 40.81 -7.24 30.74
N LEU A 559 41.13 -6.34 29.80
CA LEU A 559 42.46 -5.71 29.71
C LEU A 559 42.77 -4.82 30.91
N LEU A 560 41.79 -4.19 31.52
CA LEU A 560 41.94 -3.34 32.70
C LEU A 560 42.06 -4.13 34.00
N VAL A 561 41.30 -5.23 34.14
CA VAL A 561 41.21 -5.99 35.39
C VAL A 561 42.32 -7.03 35.51
N TYR A 562 42.67 -7.70 34.41
CA TYR A 562 43.67 -8.76 34.46
C TYR A 562 45.10 -8.21 34.36
N PRO A 563 46.12 -8.82 35.05
CA PRO A 563 47.51 -8.40 35.02
C PRO A 563 48.13 -8.35 33.61
N SER A 564 49.23 -7.62 33.47
CA SER A 564 49.88 -7.36 32.17
C SER A 564 50.39 -8.61 31.44
N GLU A 565 50.69 -9.69 32.18
CA GLU A 565 51.10 -10.98 31.65
C GLU A 565 50.02 -11.73 30.87
N TYR A 566 48.73 -11.38 31.05
CA TYR A 566 47.64 -12.02 30.37
C TYR A 566 47.60 -11.59 28.90
N LYS A 567 47.37 -12.56 28.02
CA LYS A 567 47.17 -12.35 26.56
C LYS A 567 45.74 -12.66 26.16
N PHE A 568 45.27 -11.92 25.18
CA PHE A 568 43.87 -12.02 24.68
C PHE A 568 43.89 -12.35 23.19
N ILE A 569 43.57 -13.60 22.86
CA ILE A 569 43.41 -14.05 21.47
C ILE A 569 42.01 -13.69 21.02
N CYS A 570 41.89 -12.80 20.02
CA CYS A 570 40.62 -12.27 19.53
C CYS A 570 40.31 -12.81 18.12
N LEU A 571 39.28 -13.62 18.00
CA LEU A 571 38.81 -14.11 16.70
C LEU A 571 38.10 -12.99 15.94
N VAL A 572 38.58 -12.66 14.76
CA VAL A 572 38.09 -11.55 13.94
C VAL A 572 37.87 -12.01 12.51
N ARG A 573 36.64 -11.83 12.01
CA ARG A 573 36.30 -12.05 10.60
C ARG A 573 36.81 -10.88 9.77
N CYS A 574 37.75 -11.11 8.85
CA CYS A 574 38.34 -10.12 7.96
C CYS A 574 38.36 -10.58 6.50
N GLU A 575 38.22 -9.64 5.58
CA GLU A 575 38.62 -9.84 4.20
C GLU A 575 40.16 -9.82 4.07
N SER A 576 40.68 -10.46 3.03
CA SER A 576 42.13 -10.76 2.87
C SER A 576 43.07 -9.54 2.86
N LEU A 577 42.58 -8.31 2.83
CA LEU A 577 43.35 -7.07 2.79
C LEU A 577 43.24 -6.20 4.06
N THR A 578 42.41 -6.58 5.02
CA THR A 578 42.21 -5.80 6.27
C THR A 578 42.97 -6.44 7.43
N ASN A 579 43.69 -5.62 8.20
CA ASN A 579 44.34 -6.10 9.41
C ASN A 579 43.33 -6.35 10.54
N PRO A 580 43.26 -7.55 11.12
CA PRO A 580 42.32 -7.85 12.20
C PRO A 580 42.46 -6.94 13.42
N LEU A 581 43.68 -6.54 13.77
CA LEU A 581 43.92 -5.62 14.88
C LEU A 581 43.36 -4.23 14.63
N ASP A 582 43.47 -3.74 13.40
CA ASP A 582 42.90 -2.43 13.04
C ASP A 582 41.37 -2.39 13.18
N ARG A 583 40.69 -3.50 12.86
CA ARG A 583 39.24 -3.60 13.08
C ARG A 583 38.90 -3.53 14.57
N ILE A 584 39.62 -4.21 15.45
CA ILE A 584 39.42 -4.12 16.90
C ILE A 584 39.67 -2.69 17.36
N ARG A 585 40.84 -2.12 16.99
CA ARG A 585 41.22 -0.76 17.35
C ARG A 585 40.21 0.28 16.92
N GLN A 586 39.78 0.27 15.67
CA GLN A 586 38.77 1.22 15.14
C GLN A 586 37.44 1.12 15.88
N ASN A 587 36.96 -0.10 16.19
CA ASN A 587 35.75 -0.31 16.95
C ASN A 587 35.90 0.25 18.40
N MET A 588 36.98 -0.01 19.05
CA MET A 588 37.26 0.51 20.41
C MET A 588 37.48 2.03 20.43
N LEU A 589 38.10 2.60 19.39
CA LEU A 589 38.22 4.06 19.22
C LEU A 589 36.86 4.73 19.02
N PHE A 590 35.98 4.12 18.21
CA PHE A 590 34.61 4.63 18.02
C PHE A 590 33.85 4.70 19.36
N HIS A 591 34.04 3.68 20.21
CA HIS A 591 33.40 3.64 21.54
C HIS A 591 34.18 4.43 22.60
N LYS A 592 35.31 5.07 22.25
CA LYS A 592 36.18 5.87 23.13
C LYS A 592 36.72 5.08 24.31
N ILE A 593 37.08 3.80 24.10
CA ILE A 593 37.60 2.87 25.11
C ILE A 593 38.96 2.28 24.76
N TRP A 594 39.61 2.69 23.67
CA TRP A 594 40.93 2.25 23.29
C TRP A 594 42.00 2.94 24.15
N GLN A 595 43.01 2.14 24.62
CA GLN A 595 44.28 2.61 25.22
C GLN A 595 45.43 2.01 24.43
N GLU A 596 46.53 2.74 24.25
CA GLU A 596 47.63 2.30 23.37
C GLU A 596 48.40 1.08 23.93
N ASP A 597 48.46 0.88 25.24
CA ASP A 597 49.06 -0.29 25.90
C ASP A 597 48.27 -1.59 25.67
N PHE A 598 46.99 -1.51 25.26
CA PHE A 598 46.18 -2.66 24.94
C PHE A 598 46.74 -3.47 23.76
N GLN A 599 47.37 -2.79 22.82
CA GLN A 599 47.93 -3.41 21.62
C GLN A 599 48.90 -4.53 21.90
N GLU A 600 49.75 -4.42 22.96
CA GLU A 600 50.75 -5.40 23.29
C GLU A 600 50.19 -6.71 23.85
N ARG A 601 48.93 -6.67 24.29
CA ARG A 601 48.25 -7.81 24.95
C ARG A 601 47.20 -8.46 24.05
N ILE A 602 46.81 -7.83 22.97
CA ILE A 602 45.82 -8.36 22.01
C ILE A 602 46.56 -9.14 20.92
N ILE A 603 46.15 -10.39 20.74
CA ILE A 603 46.60 -11.27 19.66
C ILE A 603 45.43 -11.44 18.69
N PRO A 604 45.43 -10.75 17.56
CA PRO A 604 44.35 -10.89 16.61
C PRO A 604 44.48 -12.20 15.83
N LEU A 605 43.39 -12.97 15.75
CA LEU A 605 43.32 -14.21 14.99
C LEU A 605 42.26 -14.06 13.90
N GLN A 606 42.69 -14.16 12.64
CA GLN A 606 41.71 -14.12 11.52
C GLN A 606 41.00 -15.45 11.44
N GLY A 607 39.63 -15.42 11.48
CA GLY A 607 38.82 -16.61 11.32
C GLY A 607 37.34 -16.27 11.31
N ASP A 608 36.51 -17.27 11.08
CA ASP A 608 35.06 -17.11 10.90
C ASP A 608 34.30 -18.19 11.68
N LEU A 609 33.38 -17.77 12.54
CA LEU A 609 32.51 -18.66 13.33
C LEU A 609 31.64 -19.61 12.48
N GLU A 610 31.32 -19.22 11.24
CA GLU A 610 30.51 -20.05 10.35
C GLU A 610 31.27 -21.23 9.72
N LYS A 611 32.61 -21.24 9.88
CA LYS A 611 33.49 -22.24 9.26
C LYS A 611 33.99 -23.26 10.28
N THR A 612 34.06 -24.53 9.86
CA THR A 612 34.63 -25.60 10.65
C THR A 612 36.07 -25.20 11.03
N TYR A 613 36.44 -25.43 12.30
CA TYR A 613 37.72 -24.99 12.89
C TYR A 613 37.97 -23.49 12.71
N PHE A 614 36.92 -22.65 12.62
CA PHE A 614 36.95 -21.21 12.32
C PHE A 614 37.62 -20.87 10.98
N GLY A 615 37.77 -21.86 10.07
CA GLY A 615 38.52 -21.72 8.82
C GLY A 615 40.03 -21.68 8.99
N LEU A 616 40.55 -22.09 10.16
CA LEU A 616 41.96 -22.20 10.43
C LEU A 616 42.54 -23.53 9.88
N ASP A 617 43.85 -23.56 9.59
CA ASP A 617 44.52 -24.81 9.34
C ASP A 617 44.71 -25.63 10.64
N ASN A 618 44.95 -26.94 10.50
CA ASN A 618 45.03 -27.85 11.65
C ASN A 618 46.11 -27.47 12.65
N GLU A 619 47.30 -27.02 12.18
CA GLU A 619 48.39 -26.64 13.06
C GLU A 619 48.06 -25.41 13.91
N THR A 620 47.48 -24.39 13.31
CA THR A 620 47.01 -23.19 13.97
C THR A 620 45.89 -23.51 14.97
N TYR A 621 44.93 -24.38 14.61
CA TYR A 621 43.85 -24.77 15.48
C TYR A 621 44.31 -25.58 16.70
N GLU A 622 45.20 -26.57 16.50
CA GLU A 622 45.77 -27.33 17.59
C GLU A 622 46.60 -26.44 18.53
N SER A 623 47.39 -25.53 17.97
CA SER A 623 48.15 -24.56 18.75
C SER A 623 47.22 -23.68 19.61
N LEU A 624 46.10 -23.20 19.02
CA LEU A 624 45.08 -22.44 19.72
C LEU A 624 44.52 -23.24 20.90
N ALA A 625 44.04 -24.47 20.64
CA ALA A 625 43.41 -25.32 21.65
C ALA A 625 44.35 -25.65 22.84
N ASN A 626 45.65 -25.74 22.60
CA ASN A 626 46.65 -26.04 23.67
C ASN A 626 47.11 -24.80 24.44
N GLN A 627 46.84 -23.59 23.96
CA GLN A 627 47.33 -22.32 24.57
C GLN A 627 46.27 -21.64 25.43
N ILE A 628 44.98 -21.80 25.09
CA ILE A 628 43.89 -21.05 25.75
C ILE A 628 43.43 -21.71 27.04
N ASP A 629 43.15 -20.86 28.03
CA ASP A 629 42.77 -21.28 29.37
C ASP A 629 41.27 -21.01 29.65
N ILE A 630 40.70 -19.95 29.03
CA ILE A 630 39.30 -19.52 29.19
C ILE A 630 38.75 -19.02 27.85
N ILE A 631 37.49 -19.27 27.58
CA ILE A 631 36.78 -18.79 26.42
C ILE A 631 35.68 -17.83 26.82
N PHE A 632 35.65 -16.63 26.23
CA PHE A 632 34.48 -15.73 26.23
C PHE A 632 33.83 -15.72 24.86
N HIS A 633 32.66 -16.38 24.76
CA HIS A 633 31.93 -16.44 23.50
C HIS A 633 30.84 -15.37 23.44
N CYS A 634 31.22 -14.20 22.90
CA CYS A 634 30.33 -13.05 22.66
C CYS A 634 29.95 -12.88 21.19
N GLY A 635 30.59 -13.63 20.29
CA GLY A 635 30.33 -13.57 18.85
C GLY A 635 28.98 -14.16 18.47
N ALA A 636 28.14 -13.34 17.89
CA ALA A 636 26.85 -13.74 17.33
C ALA A 636 26.43 -12.76 16.21
N ALA A 637 25.72 -13.27 15.23
CA ALA A 637 25.00 -12.43 14.29
C ALA A 637 23.67 -11.98 14.94
N VAL A 638 23.56 -10.68 15.23
CA VAL A 638 22.38 -10.07 15.86
C VAL A 638 21.56 -9.39 14.79
N ASN A 639 20.42 -9.98 14.45
CA ASN A 639 19.48 -9.41 13.51
C ASN A 639 18.05 -9.92 13.83
N PHE A 640 17.14 -9.01 14.14
CA PHE A 640 15.76 -9.37 14.53
C PHE A 640 14.84 -9.66 13.35
N VAL A 641 15.27 -9.38 12.11
CA VAL A 641 14.49 -9.55 10.89
C VAL A 641 14.85 -10.85 10.17
N LEU A 642 16.11 -11.25 10.17
CA LEU A 642 16.58 -12.45 9.47
C LEU A 642 15.96 -13.72 10.07
N PRO A 643 15.58 -14.70 9.22
CA PRO A 643 15.06 -15.99 9.68
C PRO A 643 16.18 -16.82 10.34
N TYR A 644 15.76 -17.83 11.09
CA TYR A 644 16.64 -18.77 11.77
C TYR A 644 17.72 -19.37 10.86
N SER A 645 17.35 -19.79 9.65
CA SER A 645 18.25 -20.41 8.68
C SER A 645 19.45 -19.53 8.28
N ARG A 646 19.29 -18.22 8.28
CA ARG A 646 20.37 -17.26 7.95
C ARG A 646 21.29 -16.97 9.13
N LEU A 647 20.82 -17.22 10.33
CA LEU A 647 21.58 -17.02 11.57
C LEU A 647 22.18 -18.32 12.11
N TYR A 648 21.76 -19.45 11.53
CA TYR A 648 22.19 -20.79 11.93
C TYR A 648 23.71 -20.96 11.88
N GLY A 649 24.33 -20.56 10.77
CA GLY A 649 25.80 -20.67 10.60
C GLY A 649 26.58 -19.98 11.70
N SER A 650 26.35 -18.67 11.90
CA SER A 650 27.09 -17.89 12.90
C SER A 650 26.73 -18.28 14.33
N ASN A 651 25.42 -18.45 14.65
CA ASN A 651 24.99 -18.56 16.04
C ASN A 651 24.95 -20.01 16.53
N VAL A 652 24.54 -20.96 15.69
CA VAL A 652 24.42 -22.37 16.07
C VAL A 652 25.71 -23.14 15.73
N CYS A 653 26.13 -23.18 14.45
CA CYS A 653 27.37 -23.85 14.08
C CYS A 653 28.59 -23.21 14.79
N GLY A 654 28.64 -21.87 14.86
CA GLY A 654 29.70 -21.16 15.59
C GLY A 654 29.74 -21.56 17.05
N THR A 655 28.58 -21.78 17.71
CA THR A 655 28.55 -22.28 19.09
C THR A 655 29.04 -23.73 19.17
N GLN A 656 28.68 -24.59 18.18
CA GLN A 656 29.24 -25.94 18.11
C GLN A 656 30.75 -25.95 17.95
N GLU A 657 31.30 -25.07 17.13
CA GLU A 657 32.76 -24.94 16.97
C GLU A 657 33.46 -24.45 18.25
N ILE A 658 32.85 -23.59 19.06
CA ILE A 658 33.35 -23.21 20.39
C ILE A 658 33.33 -24.40 21.34
N ILE A 659 32.27 -25.22 21.35
CA ILE A 659 32.23 -26.44 22.16
C ILE A 659 33.34 -27.41 21.71
N ARG A 660 33.52 -27.59 20.39
CA ARG A 660 34.59 -28.41 19.82
C ARG A 660 35.98 -27.93 20.29
N LEU A 661 36.24 -26.62 20.20
CA LEU A 661 37.51 -26.06 20.69
C LEU A 661 37.71 -26.29 22.19
N ALA A 662 36.66 -26.04 23.00
CA ALA A 662 36.71 -26.18 24.45
C ALA A 662 36.93 -27.63 24.92
N THR A 663 36.64 -28.61 24.09
CA THR A 663 36.75 -30.05 24.39
C THR A 663 37.79 -30.77 23.55
N HIS A 664 38.58 -30.04 22.76
CA HIS A 664 39.60 -30.60 21.87
C HIS A 664 40.75 -31.26 22.65
N THR A 665 41.07 -30.74 23.80
CA THR A 665 42.14 -31.28 24.65
C THR A 665 41.56 -32.12 25.81
N PRO A 666 42.33 -33.04 26.44
CA PRO A 666 41.85 -33.80 27.59
C PRO A 666 41.42 -32.96 28.81
N VAL A 667 41.83 -31.69 28.88
CA VAL A 667 41.41 -30.71 29.88
C VAL A 667 40.44 -29.77 29.24
N CYS A 668 39.18 -29.78 29.70
CA CYS A 668 38.17 -28.89 29.15
C CYS A 668 38.41 -27.43 29.48
N ILE A 669 38.29 -26.56 28.49
CA ILE A 669 38.46 -25.12 28.63
C ILE A 669 37.15 -24.50 29.04
N PRO A 670 37.06 -23.77 30.18
CA PRO A 670 35.84 -23.12 30.64
C PRO A 670 35.30 -22.10 29.63
N VAL A 671 33.96 -22.05 29.50
CA VAL A 671 33.29 -21.16 28.55
C VAL A 671 32.34 -20.19 29.28
N HIS A 672 32.55 -18.91 29.07
CA HIS A 672 31.62 -17.84 29.41
C HIS A 672 30.79 -17.49 28.17
N TYR A 673 29.52 -17.92 28.15
CA TYR A 673 28.64 -17.78 26.98
C TYR A 673 27.68 -16.60 27.13
N ILE A 674 27.73 -15.68 26.15
CA ILE A 674 26.86 -14.52 26.12
C ILE A 674 25.56 -14.88 25.35
N SER A 675 24.47 -15.01 26.07
CA SER A 675 23.12 -15.29 25.59
C SER A 675 22.25 -14.01 25.62
N THR A 676 20.95 -14.15 25.50
CA THR A 676 19.96 -13.06 25.50
C THR A 676 18.71 -13.46 26.25
N LEU A 677 17.99 -12.49 26.84
CA LEU A 677 16.67 -12.72 27.42
C LEU A 677 15.61 -13.05 26.36
N SER A 678 15.89 -12.77 25.08
CA SER A 678 14.99 -13.13 23.97
C SER A 678 14.78 -14.63 23.78
N VAL A 679 15.56 -15.50 24.47
CA VAL A 679 15.33 -16.95 24.49
C VAL A 679 14.15 -17.37 25.40
N LEU A 680 13.67 -16.45 26.25
CA LEU A 680 12.53 -16.70 27.14
C LEU A 680 11.22 -16.63 26.35
N SER A 681 10.33 -17.60 26.60
CA SER A 681 8.93 -17.48 26.17
C SER A 681 8.17 -16.52 27.11
N SER A 682 7.05 -15.98 26.64
CA SER A 682 6.24 -15.01 27.39
C SER A 682 5.83 -15.43 28.81
N ASP A 683 5.84 -16.73 29.08
CA ASP A 683 5.37 -17.32 30.33
C ASP A 683 6.48 -17.56 31.36
N VAL A 684 7.75 -17.32 30.98
CA VAL A 684 8.93 -17.60 31.81
C VAL A 684 9.57 -16.30 32.28
N ASN A 685 9.55 -16.06 33.56
CA ASN A 685 10.10 -14.88 34.21
C ASN A 685 11.23 -15.14 35.21
N LYS A 686 11.73 -16.39 35.34
CA LYS A 686 12.77 -16.80 36.31
C LYS A 686 14.06 -17.26 35.62
N GLU A 687 15.16 -17.29 36.36
CA GLU A 687 16.47 -17.80 35.93
C GLU A 687 16.45 -19.35 35.89
N VAL A 688 15.72 -19.91 34.96
CA VAL A 688 15.57 -21.36 34.76
C VAL A 688 16.43 -21.88 33.64
N SER A 689 16.67 -23.19 33.61
CA SER A 689 17.37 -23.85 32.52
C SER A 689 16.63 -23.66 31.20
N ILE A 690 17.36 -23.58 30.08
CA ILE A 690 16.79 -23.56 28.73
C ILE A 690 15.99 -24.82 28.41
N ASP A 691 16.26 -25.92 29.12
CA ASP A 691 15.52 -27.17 28.99
C ASP A 691 14.06 -27.08 29.45
N ASP A 692 13.78 -26.15 30.36
CA ASP A 692 12.45 -25.87 30.87
C ASP A 692 11.70 -24.81 30.04
N ILE A 693 12.34 -24.30 28.96
CA ILE A 693 11.79 -23.24 28.07
C ILE A 693 11.43 -23.84 26.73
N SER A 694 10.13 -23.82 26.40
CA SER A 694 9.65 -24.28 25.09
C SER A 694 10.10 -23.32 23.98
N PRO A 695 10.54 -23.81 22.81
CA PRO A 695 10.81 -22.97 21.64
C PRO A 695 9.53 -22.45 20.99
N ASN A 696 8.34 -22.95 21.42
CA ASN A 696 7.06 -22.45 20.95
C ASN A 696 6.90 -20.96 21.34
N GLY A 697 6.55 -20.12 20.38
CA GLY A 697 6.33 -18.69 20.63
C GLY A 697 7.58 -17.82 20.47
N LEU A 698 8.76 -18.36 20.14
CA LEU A 698 9.92 -17.57 19.76
C LEU A 698 9.70 -16.89 18.40
N VAL A 699 9.50 -15.58 18.41
CA VAL A 699 9.00 -14.82 17.25
C VAL A 699 10.11 -14.52 16.23
N SER A 700 11.36 -14.31 16.65
CA SER A 700 12.47 -13.93 15.76
C SER A 700 13.44 -15.06 15.51
N GLY A 701 14.02 -15.10 14.30
CA GLY A 701 15.10 -16.04 13.99
C GLY A 701 16.32 -15.87 14.90
N TYR A 702 16.55 -14.65 15.40
CA TYR A 702 17.59 -14.39 16.39
C TYR A 702 17.31 -15.12 17.72
N ALA A 703 16.10 -14.96 18.27
CA ALA A 703 15.69 -15.67 19.49
C ALA A 703 15.79 -17.19 19.32
N GLN A 704 15.30 -17.72 18.19
CA GLN A 704 15.37 -19.13 17.83
C GLN A 704 16.82 -19.63 17.77
N SER A 705 17.72 -18.92 17.09
CA SER A 705 19.13 -19.32 16.97
C SER A 705 19.88 -19.28 18.31
N LYS A 706 19.58 -18.28 19.14
CA LYS A 706 20.17 -18.17 20.48
C LYS A 706 19.60 -19.21 21.44
N TRP A 707 18.32 -19.60 21.30
CA TRP A 707 17.72 -20.69 22.06
C TRP A 707 18.44 -22.01 21.76
N VAL A 708 18.64 -22.36 20.49
CA VAL A 708 19.37 -23.57 20.08
C VAL A 708 20.81 -23.54 20.60
N ALA A 709 21.51 -22.42 20.39
CA ALA A 709 22.90 -22.26 20.84
C ALA A 709 23.04 -22.40 22.36
N GLU A 710 22.13 -21.85 23.14
CA GLU A 710 22.12 -22.00 24.61
C GLU A 710 21.78 -23.43 25.04
N LYS A 711 20.90 -24.11 24.31
CA LYS A 711 20.58 -25.54 24.53
C LYS A 711 21.83 -26.41 24.33
N LEU A 712 22.61 -26.15 23.29
CA LEU A 712 23.89 -26.82 23.04
C LEU A 712 24.89 -26.58 24.18
N MET A 713 25.06 -25.35 24.65
CA MET A 713 25.92 -25.03 25.79
C MET A 713 25.46 -25.69 27.08
N THR A 714 24.15 -25.71 27.33
CA THR A 714 23.60 -26.41 28.50
C THR A 714 23.82 -27.92 28.43
N LYS A 715 23.68 -28.52 27.23
CA LYS A 715 23.96 -29.93 27.01
C LYS A 715 25.45 -30.25 27.22
N ALA A 716 26.34 -29.42 26.68
CA ALA A 716 27.77 -29.57 26.89
C ALA A 716 28.16 -29.45 28.40
N ASN A 717 27.53 -28.53 29.14
CA ASN A 717 27.72 -28.38 30.57
C ASN A 717 27.31 -29.64 31.37
N ARG A 718 26.20 -30.28 30.99
CA ARG A 718 25.78 -31.54 31.62
C ARG A 718 26.74 -32.71 31.37
N LEU A 719 27.41 -32.68 30.23
CA LEU A 719 28.42 -33.67 29.86
C LEU A 719 29.77 -33.42 30.56
N GLY A 720 29.95 -32.25 31.18
CA GLY A 720 31.13 -31.94 31.99
C GLY A 720 31.95 -30.74 31.55
N LEU A 721 31.57 -30.03 30.48
CA LEU A 721 32.20 -28.76 30.10
C LEU A 721 31.81 -27.65 31.07
N PRO A 722 32.74 -26.95 31.74
CA PRO A 722 32.39 -25.84 32.63
C PRO A 722 31.84 -24.65 31.81
N VAL A 723 30.53 -24.37 31.93
CA VAL A 723 29.88 -23.27 31.21
C VAL A 723 29.18 -22.32 32.17
N VAL A 724 29.29 -21.02 31.92
CA VAL A 724 28.46 -19.98 32.55
C VAL A 724 27.65 -19.29 31.46
N ILE A 725 26.36 -19.08 31.68
CA ILE A 725 25.47 -18.47 30.71
C ILE A 725 25.01 -17.10 31.22
N TYR A 726 25.21 -16.07 30.39
CA TYR A 726 24.76 -14.69 30.66
C TYR A 726 23.65 -14.30 29.67
N ARG A 727 22.40 -14.29 30.10
CA ARG A 727 21.25 -13.81 29.30
C ARG A 727 21.15 -12.31 29.45
N LEU A 728 21.61 -11.58 28.44
CA LEU A 728 21.58 -10.12 28.46
C LEU A 728 20.19 -9.58 28.13
N GLY A 729 19.77 -8.54 28.88
CA GLY A 729 18.63 -7.70 28.56
C GLY A 729 18.95 -6.65 27.50
N SER A 730 18.23 -5.54 27.50
CA SER A 730 18.53 -4.37 26.67
C SER A 730 19.78 -3.68 27.20
N ILE A 731 20.80 -3.54 26.35
CA ILE A 731 22.10 -2.97 26.69
C ILE A 731 22.23 -1.59 26.03
N CYS A 732 22.31 -0.58 26.86
CA CYS A 732 22.37 0.82 26.45
C CYS A 732 23.79 1.40 26.45
N ALA A 733 23.89 2.72 26.29
CA ALA A 733 25.16 3.44 26.19
C ALA A 733 26.05 3.32 27.45
N SER A 734 27.33 3.53 27.27
CA SER A 734 28.29 3.62 28.37
C SER A 734 28.02 4.87 29.25
N THR A 735 27.97 4.71 30.56
CA THR A 735 27.83 5.82 31.50
C THR A 735 29.06 6.76 31.52
N GLU A 736 30.23 6.28 31.09
CA GLU A 736 31.46 7.04 31.02
C GLU A 736 31.56 7.87 29.74
N THR A 737 31.40 7.20 28.58
CA THR A 737 31.65 7.80 27.26
C THR A 737 30.40 8.21 26.50
N GLY A 738 29.22 7.76 26.90
CA GLY A 738 27.95 7.90 26.18
C GLY A 738 27.88 7.05 24.89
N ALA A 739 28.93 6.29 24.58
CA ALA A 739 29.00 5.46 23.37
C ALA A 739 27.95 4.35 23.38
N CYS A 740 27.25 4.20 22.30
CA CYS A 740 26.19 3.21 22.12
C CYS A 740 26.40 2.37 20.86
N ASN A 741 25.58 1.35 20.69
CA ASN A 741 25.58 0.51 19.50
C ASN A 741 24.98 1.27 18.32
N ARG A 742 25.77 1.49 17.26
CA ARG A 742 25.32 2.21 16.05
C ARG A 742 24.22 1.48 15.26
N ASN A 743 24.09 0.16 15.47
CA ASN A 743 23.16 -0.70 14.72
C ASN A 743 21.98 -1.17 15.60
N ASP A 744 21.70 -0.47 16.68
CA ASP A 744 20.62 -0.78 17.59
C ASP A 744 19.34 -0.01 17.25
N LEU A 745 18.20 -0.63 17.52
CA LEU A 745 16.87 -0.05 17.25
C LEU A 745 16.64 1.26 18.00
N HIS A 746 16.99 1.34 19.29
CA HIS A 746 16.85 2.57 20.09
C HIS A 746 17.72 3.69 19.54
N THR A 747 18.95 3.36 19.12
CA THR A 747 19.86 4.32 18.50
C THR A 747 19.28 4.90 17.20
N PHE A 748 18.72 4.05 16.33
CA PHE A 748 18.06 4.53 15.11
C PHE A 748 16.80 5.32 15.40
N LEU A 749 16.01 4.91 16.41
CA LEU A 749 14.81 5.64 16.81
C LEU A 749 15.15 7.06 17.28
N PHE A 750 16.11 7.19 18.18
CA PHE A 750 16.52 8.50 18.70
C PHE A 750 17.19 9.36 17.62
N ALA A 751 18.01 8.77 16.76
CA ALA A 751 18.58 9.46 15.61
C ALA A 751 17.50 9.95 14.63
N ALA A 752 16.47 9.15 14.36
CA ALA A 752 15.34 9.55 13.52
C ALA A 752 14.55 10.70 14.14
N MET A 753 14.29 10.65 15.47
CA MET A 753 13.63 11.75 16.18
C MET A 753 14.42 13.07 16.06
N MET A 754 15.75 12.99 16.19
CA MET A 754 16.63 14.16 16.08
C MET A 754 16.72 14.68 14.64
N LYS A 755 16.78 13.81 13.62
CA LYS A 755 16.82 14.20 12.20
C LYS A 755 15.51 14.83 11.73
N LEU A 756 14.38 14.29 12.17
CA LEU A 756 13.05 14.73 11.79
C LEU A 756 12.49 15.87 12.64
N ASN A 757 13.17 16.22 13.73
CA ASN A 757 12.71 17.18 14.72
C ASN A 757 11.29 16.87 15.26
N CYS A 758 10.91 15.61 15.35
CA CYS A 758 9.60 15.18 15.83
C CYS A 758 9.62 13.76 16.41
N TYR A 759 8.59 13.43 17.19
CA TYR A 759 8.38 12.10 17.76
C TYR A 759 6.90 11.68 17.70
N PRO A 760 6.61 10.37 17.60
CA PRO A 760 5.24 9.87 17.59
C PRO A 760 4.61 9.91 18.99
N LYS A 761 3.39 10.43 19.14
CA LYS A 761 2.68 10.55 20.42
C LYS A 761 2.53 9.23 21.18
N THR A 762 2.47 8.13 20.47
CA THR A 762 2.19 6.79 21.03
C THR A 762 3.27 6.26 21.96
N ILE A 763 4.52 6.79 21.87
CA ILE A 763 5.66 6.28 22.66
C ILE A 763 5.90 7.06 23.97
N VAL A 764 5.20 8.15 24.24
CA VAL A 764 5.48 9.05 25.39
C VAL A 764 5.45 8.33 26.73
N ASN A 765 4.52 7.39 26.90
CA ASN A 765 4.37 6.63 28.15
C ASN A 765 5.19 5.33 28.20
N ALA A 766 6.03 5.08 27.21
CA ALA A 766 6.84 3.86 27.17
C ALA A 766 7.97 3.90 28.20
N ARG A 767 8.32 2.72 28.70
CA ARG A 767 9.40 2.52 29.69
C ARG A 767 10.46 1.62 29.09
N LEU A 768 11.70 2.00 29.24
CA LEU A 768 12.86 1.24 28.82
C LEU A 768 13.58 0.70 30.05
N HIS A 769 13.84 -0.61 30.06
CA HIS A 769 14.66 -1.25 31.08
C HIS A 769 16.06 -1.47 30.50
N GLU A 770 16.98 -0.60 30.84
CA GLU A 770 18.28 -0.51 30.20
C GLU A 770 19.41 -0.83 31.19
N LEU A 771 20.47 -1.52 30.71
CA LEU A 771 21.67 -1.73 31.47
C LEU A 771 22.89 -1.17 30.70
N PRO A 772 23.67 -0.26 31.28
CA PRO A 772 24.85 0.30 30.63
C PRO A 772 25.90 -0.73 30.25
N VAL A 773 26.44 -0.64 29.03
CA VAL A 773 27.36 -1.63 28.46
C VAL A 773 28.66 -1.78 29.29
N ASN A 774 29.23 -0.69 29.79
CA ASN A 774 30.42 -0.74 30.65
C ASN A 774 30.15 -1.46 31.99
N PHE A 775 28.96 -1.24 32.58
CA PHE A 775 28.56 -1.96 33.77
C PHE A 775 28.25 -3.44 33.46
N THR A 776 27.66 -3.74 32.31
CA THR A 776 27.44 -5.12 31.84
C THR A 776 28.77 -5.86 31.71
N ALA A 777 29.77 -5.27 31.03
CA ALA A 777 31.10 -5.83 30.88
C ALA A 777 31.79 -6.06 32.23
N LYS A 778 31.74 -5.04 33.09
CA LYS A 778 32.28 -5.12 34.48
C LYS A 778 31.64 -6.25 35.30
N SER A 779 30.32 -6.39 35.22
CA SER A 779 29.59 -7.46 35.92
C SER A 779 29.98 -8.85 35.42
N ILE A 780 30.12 -9.04 34.10
CA ILE A 780 30.55 -10.33 33.52
C ILE A 780 31.97 -10.66 33.94
N VAL A 781 32.89 -9.70 33.87
CA VAL A 781 34.29 -9.91 34.28
C VAL A 781 34.40 -10.19 35.78
N TYR A 782 33.65 -9.47 36.62
CA TYR A 782 33.56 -9.72 38.06
C TYR A 782 33.07 -11.13 38.35
N LEU A 783 31.97 -11.57 37.75
CA LEU A 783 31.41 -12.90 37.90
C LEU A 783 32.36 -13.99 37.40
N SER A 784 33.13 -13.75 36.35
CA SER A 784 34.13 -14.72 35.83
C SER A 784 35.31 -14.93 36.78
N GLY A 785 35.62 -13.96 37.62
CA GLY A 785 36.66 -14.00 38.64
C GLY A 785 36.22 -14.64 39.96
N ILE A 786 34.92 -14.83 40.20
CA ILE A 786 34.38 -15.55 41.36
C ILE A 786 34.60 -17.03 41.13
N GLN A 787 35.42 -17.65 41.89
CA GLN A 787 35.91 -19.05 41.89
C GLN A 787 34.83 -20.12 41.58
N PRO A 788 35.19 -21.40 41.41
CA PRO A 788 34.46 -22.43 40.63
C PRO A 788 32.95 -22.53 40.80
N ASP A 789 32.39 -21.85 41.75
CA ASP A 789 30.93 -21.85 42.04
C ASP A 789 30.05 -21.16 40.98
N VAL A 790 30.61 -20.49 39.97
CA VAL A 790 29.81 -19.85 38.91
C VAL A 790 29.48 -20.80 37.76
N TYR A 791 30.27 -21.84 37.56
CA TYR A 791 30.05 -22.78 36.47
C TYR A 791 28.77 -23.57 36.67
N GLY A 792 27.99 -23.72 35.60
CA GLY A 792 26.66 -24.30 35.63
C GLY A 792 25.52 -23.31 35.94
N LYS A 793 25.84 -22.04 36.27
CA LYS A 793 24.85 -21.04 36.58
C LYS A 793 24.40 -20.28 35.31
N ILE A 794 23.17 -19.76 35.37
CA ILE A 794 22.55 -18.91 34.36
C ILE A 794 22.23 -17.59 35.04
N PHE A 795 22.70 -16.49 34.48
CA PHE A 795 22.46 -15.14 35.01
C PHE A 795 21.58 -14.34 34.05
N HIS A 796 20.50 -13.75 34.53
CA HIS A 796 19.74 -12.72 33.83
C HIS A 796 20.41 -11.36 34.08
N VAL A 797 21.20 -10.92 33.12
CA VAL A 797 21.98 -9.69 33.22
C VAL A 797 21.10 -8.49 32.85
N LEU A 798 20.37 -8.01 33.84
CA LEU A 798 19.50 -6.84 33.74
C LEU A 798 19.40 -6.15 35.11
N ASN A 799 18.96 -4.91 35.10
CA ASN A 799 18.64 -4.19 36.33
C ASN A 799 17.11 -4.06 36.45
N PRO A 800 16.45 -4.81 37.34
CA PRO A 800 15.01 -4.77 37.49
C PRO A 800 14.46 -3.43 38.03
N ASN A 801 15.36 -2.58 38.59
CA ASN A 801 15.00 -1.29 39.17
C ASN A 801 15.35 -0.08 38.31
N SER A 802 15.94 -0.28 37.11
CA SER A 802 16.29 0.82 36.21
C SER A 802 15.21 0.99 35.16
N GLU A 803 14.41 2.00 35.29
CA GLU A 803 13.44 2.45 34.30
C GLU A 803 13.87 3.81 33.75
N VAL A 804 13.96 3.92 32.44
CA VAL A 804 14.10 5.19 31.71
C VAL A 804 12.77 5.48 31.05
N LEU A 805 12.15 6.59 31.40
CA LEU A 805 10.90 7.00 30.75
C LEU A 805 11.23 7.61 29.39
N PHE A 806 10.39 7.32 28.42
CA PHE A 806 10.55 7.92 27.08
C PHE A 806 10.43 9.44 27.10
N GLU A 807 9.70 9.95 28.06
CA GLU A 807 9.57 11.40 28.35
C GLU A 807 10.93 12.02 28.73
N ASP A 808 11.77 11.28 29.51
CA ASP A 808 13.12 11.72 29.86
C ASP A 808 14.06 11.72 28.65
N ILE A 809 13.88 10.80 27.71
CA ILE A 809 14.60 10.77 26.43
C ILE A 809 14.24 11.99 25.59
N ILE A 810 12.96 12.32 25.47
CA ILE A 810 12.47 13.50 24.72
C ILE A 810 13.07 14.79 25.33
N ASP A 811 12.99 14.93 26.64
CA ASP A 811 13.57 16.06 27.36
C ASP A 811 15.11 16.12 27.19
N GLY A 812 15.77 14.97 27.26
CA GLY A 812 17.20 14.85 27.00
C GLY A 812 17.60 15.28 25.59
N ILE A 813 16.82 14.92 24.55
CA ILE A 813 17.06 15.37 23.18
C ILE A 813 16.89 16.89 23.07
N CYS A 814 15.87 17.44 23.71
CA CYS A 814 15.64 18.88 23.73
C CYS A 814 16.80 19.64 24.42
N ARG A 815 17.34 19.10 25.51
CA ARG A 815 18.55 19.63 26.18
C ARG A 815 19.81 19.53 25.33
N CYS A 816 19.88 18.61 24.39
CA CYS A 816 20.96 18.54 23.40
C CYS A 816 20.83 19.59 22.29
N GLY A 817 19.80 20.45 22.31
CA GLY A 817 19.59 21.56 21.39
C GLY A 817 18.72 21.23 20.18
N VAL A 818 18.03 20.09 20.19
CA VAL A 818 17.08 19.68 19.15
C VAL A 818 15.66 19.94 19.64
N GLN A 819 14.89 20.75 18.93
CA GLN A 819 13.47 20.98 19.27
C GLN A 819 12.62 19.87 18.64
N LEU A 820 11.81 19.20 19.44
CA LEU A 820 10.96 18.10 19.00
C LEU A 820 9.48 18.48 19.00
N GLU A 821 8.79 18.21 17.89
CA GLU A 821 7.36 18.33 17.74
C GLU A 821 6.68 16.96 17.95
N SER A 822 5.53 16.96 18.63
CA SER A 822 4.71 15.75 18.82
C SER A 822 3.78 15.56 17.64
N VAL A 823 3.88 14.44 16.92
CA VAL A 823 3.08 14.12 15.73
C VAL A 823 2.34 12.79 15.87
N SER A 824 1.37 12.51 14.99
CA SER A 824 0.74 11.19 14.93
C SER A 824 1.74 10.14 14.44
N LEU A 825 1.49 8.85 14.76
CA LEU A 825 2.36 7.76 14.30
C LEU A 825 2.39 7.67 12.76
N GLU A 826 1.27 7.94 12.10
CA GLU A 826 1.19 7.96 10.64
C GLU A 826 1.99 9.10 10.02
N GLU A 827 1.85 10.31 10.57
CA GLU A 827 2.62 11.46 10.11
C GLU A 827 4.13 11.23 10.32
N TRP A 828 4.50 10.63 11.44
CA TRP A 828 5.89 10.31 11.73
C TRP A 828 6.44 9.27 10.74
N ARG A 829 5.66 8.24 10.39
CA ARG A 829 6.02 7.25 9.35
C ARG A 829 6.21 7.87 7.97
N ILE A 830 5.37 8.84 7.61
CA ILE A 830 5.53 9.59 6.35
C ILE A 830 6.84 10.39 6.35
N LYS A 831 7.14 11.11 7.46
CA LYS A 831 8.39 11.84 7.61
C LYS A 831 9.62 10.92 7.63
N LEU A 832 9.54 9.73 8.21
CA LEU A 832 10.61 8.73 8.17
C LEU A 832 11.00 8.33 6.75
N LYS A 833 10.06 8.22 5.83
CA LYS A 833 10.34 7.89 4.42
C LYS A 833 11.25 8.94 3.76
N THR A 834 11.24 10.19 4.21
CA THR A 834 12.09 11.25 3.63
C THR A 834 13.56 11.07 3.95
N ILE A 835 13.90 10.45 5.09
CA ILE A 835 15.28 10.17 5.52
C ILE A 835 15.72 8.72 5.26
N SER A 836 14.80 7.83 4.90
CA SER A 836 15.12 6.42 4.60
C SER A 836 15.97 6.25 3.34
N ASN A 837 15.93 7.20 2.41
CA ASN A 837 16.83 7.22 1.25
C ASN A 837 18.31 7.41 1.62
N GLU A 838 18.60 8.03 2.77
CA GLU A 838 19.96 8.22 3.26
C GLU A 838 20.48 6.96 3.98
N ASN A 839 19.62 6.29 4.72
CA ASN A 839 19.93 5.05 5.43
C ASN A 839 18.65 4.20 5.60
N SER A 840 18.65 3.03 4.97
CA SER A 840 17.52 2.08 4.99
C SER A 840 17.14 1.59 6.40
N SER A 841 18.03 1.70 7.38
CA SER A 841 17.76 1.32 8.77
C SER A 841 16.67 2.18 9.44
N PHE A 842 16.46 3.42 8.97
CA PHE A 842 15.38 4.28 9.48
C PHE A 842 13.98 3.78 9.08
N GLU A 843 13.86 3.11 7.94
CA GLU A 843 12.59 2.51 7.51
C GLU A 843 12.13 1.41 8.47
N CYS A 844 13.09 0.59 8.95
CA CYS A 844 12.82 -0.46 9.93
C CYS A 844 12.23 0.08 11.25
N VAL A 845 12.68 1.25 11.71
CA VAL A 845 12.18 1.86 12.95
C VAL A 845 10.69 2.14 12.89
N GLY A 846 10.19 2.64 11.75
CA GLY A 846 8.77 2.92 11.56
C GLY A 846 7.88 1.68 11.63
N GLU A 847 8.45 0.53 11.37
CA GLU A 847 7.76 -0.77 11.33
C GLU A 847 7.73 -1.44 12.69
N PHE A 848 8.82 -1.35 13.43
CA PHE A 848 8.90 -1.91 14.77
C PHE A 848 8.09 -1.11 15.81
N LEU A 849 7.77 0.16 15.54
CA LEU A 849 6.90 0.97 16.38
C LEU A 849 5.42 0.58 16.21
N SER A 850 5.06 -0.61 16.67
CA SER A 850 3.67 -0.97 16.95
C SER A 850 3.31 -0.57 18.37
N GLU A 851 2.02 -0.35 18.66
CA GLU A 851 1.53 0.02 20.00
C GLU A 851 1.91 -1.00 21.11
N ASN A 852 2.32 -2.19 20.71
CA ASN A 852 2.66 -3.30 21.62
C ASN A 852 4.17 -3.45 21.89
N LEU A 853 5.04 -2.79 21.16
CA LEU A 853 6.48 -2.99 21.29
C LEU A 853 7.04 -2.62 22.67
N PHE A 854 6.40 -1.69 23.35
CA PHE A 854 6.84 -1.20 24.68
C PHE A 854 5.94 -1.66 25.82
N LYS A 855 4.95 -2.50 25.57
CA LYS A 855 3.95 -2.86 26.58
C LYS A 855 4.36 -3.95 27.55
N GLU A 856 5.30 -4.81 27.22
CA GLU A 856 5.60 -6.00 28.02
C GLU A 856 7.08 -6.39 28.06
N ILE A 857 7.88 -5.64 28.76
CA ILE A 857 9.02 -6.26 29.47
C ILE A 857 8.49 -6.54 30.88
N CYS A 858 7.70 -7.61 31.01
CA CYS A 858 7.21 -8.08 32.28
C CYS A 858 8.37 -8.48 33.16
N GLN A 859 8.33 -8.08 34.42
CA GLN A 859 8.88 -8.62 35.64
C GLN A 859 9.81 -9.86 35.52
N ILE A 860 10.87 -9.77 34.68
CA ILE A 860 11.88 -10.82 34.58
C ILE A 860 12.73 -10.75 35.84
N SER A 861 12.79 -11.86 36.60
CA SER A 861 13.64 -11.95 37.77
C SER A 861 15.12 -11.98 37.38
N ALA A 862 15.94 -11.21 38.10
CA ALA A 862 17.40 -11.21 38.06
C ALA A 862 17.99 -11.38 39.46
N GLU A 863 17.31 -12.12 40.31
CA GLU A 863 17.67 -12.25 41.72
C GLU A 863 19.07 -12.86 41.92
N GLN A 864 19.37 -13.91 41.17
CA GLN A 864 20.69 -14.57 41.24
C GLN A 864 21.79 -13.62 40.76
N PHE A 865 21.57 -12.87 39.69
CA PHE A 865 22.52 -11.87 39.20
C PHE A 865 22.75 -10.75 40.22
N CYS A 866 21.68 -10.11 40.72
CA CYS A 866 21.76 -9.00 41.66
C CYS A 866 22.47 -9.40 42.97
N ASN A 867 22.15 -10.60 43.50
CA ASN A 867 22.81 -11.13 44.70
C ASN A 867 24.30 -11.36 44.45
N SER A 868 24.67 -11.88 43.30
CA SER A 868 26.06 -12.19 42.96
C SER A 868 26.92 -10.95 42.67
N ILE A 869 26.31 -9.81 42.28
CA ILE A 869 27.00 -8.54 42.05
C ILE A 869 26.76 -7.50 43.14
N SER A 870 26.26 -7.90 44.29
CA SER A 870 25.90 -6.98 45.40
C SER A 870 27.03 -6.04 45.86
N ASN A 871 28.27 -6.38 45.56
CA ASN A 871 29.47 -5.55 45.82
C ASN A 871 29.77 -4.52 44.70
N LEU A 872 29.01 -4.53 43.62
CA LEU A 872 29.17 -3.55 42.53
C LEU A 872 28.05 -2.50 42.62
N ASP A 873 28.46 -1.21 42.60
CA ASP A 873 27.52 -0.10 42.59
C ASP A 873 26.85 -0.01 41.21
N LEU A 874 25.53 -0.15 41.21
CA LEU A 874 24.73 0.07 40.03
C LEU A 874 24.77 1.56 39.62
N PRO A 875 25.17 1.89 38.39
CA PRO A 875 25.23 3.28 37.98
C PRO A 875 23.85 3.88 37.84
N PRO A 876 23.63 5.14 38.27
CA PRO A 876 22.35 5.83 38.05
C PRO A 876 22.15 6.15 36.57
N LEU A 877 20.94 5.94 36.08
CA LEU A 877 20.51 6.34 34.72
C LEU A 877 19.81 7.72 34.79
N ASP A 878 20.55 8.72 35.29
CA ASP A 878 20.07 10.08 35.50
C ASP A 878 20.11 10.93 34.22
N ASN A 879 19.62 12.17 34.33
CA ASN A 879 19.64 13.12 33.24
C ASN A 879 21.04 13.42 32.66
N LEU A 880 22.09 13.32 33.46
CA LEU A 880 23.46 13.55 33.01
C LEU A 880 23.90 12.40 32.11
N TYR A 881 23.56 11.17 32.48
CA TYR A 881 23.78 10.00 31.67
C TYR A 881 23.04 10.08 30.33
N LEU A 882 21.73 10.40 30.36
CA LEU A 882 20.91 10.52 29.16
C LEU A 882 21.46 11.57 28.20
N ILE A 883 21.88 12.73 28.69
CA ILE A 883 22.52 13.77 27.87
C ILE A 883 23.82 13.26 27.22
N LYS A 884 24.67 12.51 27.93
CA LYS A 884 25.88 11.92 27.33
C LYS A 884 25.55 10.96 26.20
N TRP A 885 24.58 10.07 26.40
CA TRP A 885 24.11 9.10 25.41
C TRP A 885 23.58 9.80 24.18
N LEU A 886 22.60 10.67 24.36
CA LEU A 886 21.92 11.39 23.26
C LEU A 886 22.87 12.32 22.50
N LYS A 887 23.83 12.95 23.19
CA LYS A 887 24.87 13.74 22.56
C LYS A 887 25.81 12.89 21.73
N PHE A 888 26.15 11.68 22.16
CA PHE A 888 26.94 10.75 21.37
C PHE A 888 26.21 10.39 20.07
N ILE A 889 24.91 10.11 20.12
CA ILE A 889 24.07 9.85 18.92
C ILE A 889 24.08 11.07 18.00
N LEU A 890 23.83 12.25 18.55
CA LEU A 890 23.80 13.47 17.76
C LEU A 890 25.12 13.73 17.01
N ASP A 891 26.25 13.57 17.70
CA ASP A 891 27.58 13.91 17.18
C ASP A 891 28.14 12.83 16.22
N ASN A 892 27.79 11.54 16.40
CA ASN A 892 28.43 10.44 15.67
C ASN A 892 27.50 9.69 14.71
N ILE A 893 26.19 9.96 14.74
CA ILE A 893 25.21 9.24 13.92
C ILE A 893 24.30 10.21 13.13
N VAL A 894 23.89 11.31 13.76
CA VAL A 894 22.98 12.28 13.12
C VAL A 894 23.74 13.28 12.25
N ARG A 895 24.90 13.78 12.72
CA ARG A 895 25.70 14.81 12.05
C ARG A 895 26.70 14.27 11.03
N GLN A 896 26.99 12.98 11.05
CA GLN A 896 27.78 12.29 10.01
C GLN A 896 26.88 11.86 8.85
#